data_b8b2decaf0e6a510f5c60c0c14af9443
#
_entry.id   b8b2decaf0e6a510f5c60c0c14af9443
#
_cell.length_a   1.000
_cell.length_b   1.000
_cell.length_c   1.000
_cell.angle_alpha   90.00
_cell.angle_beta   90.00
_cell.angle_gamma   90.00
#
_symmetry.space_group_name_H-M   'P 1'
#
loop_
_entity.id
_entity.type
_entity.pdbx_description
1 polymer ?
#
loop_
_entity_poly.entity_id
_entity_poly.type
_entity_poly.pdbx_seq_one_letter_code
_entity_poly.pdbx_strand_id
1 'polypeptide(L)'
;QIGKLEENKSQLLKKYGIEYQSKEEVIEQRELTELKPHSTNKEIYKKEFENIDKLEKSIKKHGQLEPIVITSNNTIISGHRRFKVLKKLGYRFVNVRVRDFENEIESLINFNVQREKRGEDIANEIRYLEKEVYSKIKRGRKKKGSNIGKVDKLSDYANRYEISRTSSSYLLQIEKNCPQLIKRIKLRGNVDGDLTINKALEMCNKPNQSKTQIKSDTELKKLKSILPNVDRKDLLELLKTTYPYSIMGSYSKLSKSTSFEFDENKFKRLEKKRDDMVSNLEFLKTLDAREILMYNKVDEVQNLNISKTTKDNVFNNLWKPTDIYNQKLTIEEIQSIKPILKPTSSTDEFNSIRVLTHSLHWKQNVGRNLKYIIEDEVSGMYLGLITIASDVVSIQSRDEKIGWNSDNKFKQKKINNSAIASTIVPTQPLGYNFLGTKLIASLCTSKQIRDDWEEMYGDKLVGITTTSLFGSKSSYNGIKWWKKMGTTSGKMLLPPNENHYKFWHNWLKENYSGYQSLIRTENDTIVSGPKQKILNKIFQLLGISPSNYYHENNRGVYYSPLYSNTYEFLRGEIGEEELEPHPNGVGDYEQIMDWWITRAINRYKKLFEEDRIDVEPIWYDEINIDDVREWLELRGINPLIEEE
;
A
#
# COMPACT_ATOMS: atom_id res chain seq x y z
N GLN A 1 29.59 15.87 22.93
CA GLN A 1 29.30 14.60 22.21
C GLN A 1 29.43 14.74 20.69
N ILE A 2 29.07 15.88 20.10
CA ILE A 2 29.21 16.13 18.65
C ILE A 2 30.69 16.15 18.22
N GLY A 3 31.59 16.80 18.98
CA GLY A 3 33.02 16.83 18.67
C GLY A 3 33.71 15.46 18.68
N LYS A 4 33.31 14.53 19.56
CA LYS A 4 33.83 13.15 19.56
C LYS A 4 33.36 12.33 18.35
N LEU A 5 32.20 12.62 17.80
CA LEU A 5 31.67 11.96 16.60
C LEU A 5 32.41 12.42 15.34
N GLU A 6 32.78 13.70 15.25
CA GLU A 6 33.56 14.24 14.13
C GLU A 6 35.02 13.75 14.17
N GLU A 7 35.62 13.64 15.34
CA GLU A 7 36.97 13.09 15.52
C GLU A 7 37.05 11.61 15.11
N ASN A 8 36.08 10.80 15.52
CA ASN A 8 35.96 9.39 15.12
C ASN A 8 35.73 9.22 13.61
N LYS A 9 34.96 10.13 13.00
CA LYS A 9 34.71 10.17 11.55
C LYS A 9 36.00 10.52 10.80
N SER A 10 36.78 11.48 11.27
CA SER A 10 38.06 11.86 10.68
C SER A 10 39.11 10.74 10.79
N GLN A 11 39.17 10.01 11.92
CA GLN A 11 40.07 8.88 12.08
C GLN A 11 39.69 7.67 11.20
N LEU A 12 38.41 7.40 11.00
CA LEU A 12 37.94 6.37 10.08
C LEU A 12 38.28 6.70 8.63
N LEU A 13 38.09 7.93 8.19
CA LEU A 13 38.40 8.38 6.83
C LEU A 13 39.91 8.33 6.52
N LYS A 14 40.76 8.72 7.49
CA LYS A 14 42.23 8.53 7.39
C LYS A 14 42.64 7.08 7.24
N LYS A 15 42.00 6.17 7.96
CA LYS A 15 42.26 4.73 7.91
C LYS A 15 42.00 4.09 6.53
N TYR A 16 41.10 4.68 5.76
CA TYR A 16 40.73 4.20 4.42
C TYR A 16 41.34 5.06 3.28
N GLY A 17 42.27 5.95 3.59
CA GLY A 17 43.00 6.74 2.58
C GLY A 17 42.13 7.78 1.86
N ILE A 18 40.99 8.21 2.48
CA ILE A 18 40.10 9.22 1.93
C ILE A 18 40.47 10.56 2.57
N GLU A 19 41.16 11.41 1.81
CA GLU A 19 41.40 12.81 2.22
C GLU A 19 40.08 13.60 2.21
N TYR A 20 39.53 13.83 3.40
CA TYR A 20 38.40 14.72 3.59
C TYR A 20 38.94 16.15 3.84
N GLN A 21 39.05 16.95 2.81
CA GLN A 21 39.22 18.39 2.97
C GLN A 21 37.85 19.00 3.30
N SER A 22 37.57 19.25 4.58
CA SER A 22 36.50 20.15 4.99
C SER A 22 36.93 21.59 4.66
N LYS A 23 36.68 22.00 3.42
CA LYS A 23 36.59 23.45 3.15
C LYS A 23 35.26 23.87 3.80
N GLU A 24 35.30 24.74 4.82
CA GLU A 24 34.13 25.45 5.26
C GLU A 24 33.48 26.10 4.05
N GLU A 25 32.30 25.64 3.69
CA GLU A 25 31.56 26.19 2.56
C GLU A 25 30.98 27.55 2.99
N VAL A 26 31.65 28.62 2.53
CA VAL A 26 31.24 29.99 2.87
C VAL A 26 29.98 30.34 2.08
N ILE A 27 28.91 30.70 2.82
CA ILE A 27 27.69 31.25 2.23
C ILE A 27 27.89 32.77 2.14
N GLU A 28 27.77 33.30 0.96
CA GLU A 28 27.91 34.73 0.68
C GLU A 28 26.59 35.33 0.19
N GLN A 29 26.44 36.64 0.33
CA GLN A 29 25.34 37.37 -0.33
C GLN A 29 25.82 37.98 -1.64
N ARG A 30 25.05 37.78 -2.72
CA ARG A 30 25.31 38.36 -4.04
C ARG A 30 24.07 39.09 -4.54
N GLU A 31 24.27 40.11 -5.37
CA GLU A 31 23.18 40.72 -6.10
C GLU A 31 22.61 39.72 -7.12
N LEU A 32 21.29 39.59 -7.10
CA LEU A 32 20.60 38.63 -7.97
C LEU A 32 20.82 38.92 -9.45
N THR A 33 21.05 40.19 -9.80
CA THR A 33 21.33 40.66 -11.15
C THR A 33 22.67 40.18 -11.71
N GLU A 34 23.63 39.86 -10.85
CA GLU A 34 24.95 39.34 -11.25
C GLU A 34 24.90 37.86 -11.63
N LEU A 35 23.91 37.12 -11.15
CA LEU A 35 23.84 35.69 -11.36
C LEU A 35 23.35 35.33 -12.78
N LYS A 36 24.08 34.41 -13.41
CA LYS A 36 23.82 33.95 -14.79
C LYS A 36 23.37 32.49 -14.76
N PRO A 37 22.17 32.17 -15.27
CA PRO A 37 21.79 30.77 -15.45
C PRO A 37 22.77 30.05 -16.40
N HIS A 38 23.15 28.81 -16.06
CA HIS A 38 23.99 27.99 -16.94
C HIS A 38 23.26 27.72 -18.27
N SER A 39 23.89 28.01 -19.40
CA SER A 39 23.28 27.94 -20.75
C SER A 39 22.69 26.55 -21.03
N THR A 40 23.43 25.49 -20.71
CA THR A 40 23.06 24.08 -20.94
C THR A 40 21.88 23.63 -20.08
N ASN A 41 21.56 24.31 -18.97
CA ASN A 41 20.46 23.92 -18.13
C ASN A 41 19.10 23.92 -18.86
N LYS A 42 18.85 24.91 -19.73
CA LYS A 42 17.63 24.98 -20.54
C LYS A 42 17.58 23.91 -21.64
N GLU A 43 18.73 23.46 -22.11
CA GLU A 43 18.81 22.44 -23.15
C GLU A 43 18.57 21.03 -22.59
N ILE A 44 19.05 20.76 -21.36
CA ILE A 44 18.84 19.52 -20.66
C ILE A 44 17.41 19.44 -20.12
N TYR A 45 16.96 20.50 -19.41
CA TYR A 45 15.68 20.53 -18.69
C TYR A 45 14.69 21.50 -19.34
N LYS A 46 14.04 21.09 -20.40
CA LYS A 46 13.12 21.93 -21.19
C LYS A 46 11.85 22.34 -20.46
N LYS A 47 11.36 21.51 -19.52
CA LYS A 47 10.19 21.79 -18.67
C LYS A 47 10.60 22.14 -17.25
N GLU A 48 11.09 23.36 -17.04
CA GLU A 48 11.54 23.86 -15.73
C GLU A 48 10.39 24.18 -14.73
N PHE A 49 9.14 24.13 -15.15
CA PHE A 49 8.04 24.87 -14.50
C PHE A 49 7.11 24.04 -13.58
N GLU A 50 7.30 22.75 -13.46
CA GLU A 50 6.47 21.93 -12.55
C GLU A 50 6.82 22.26 -11.08
N ASN A 51 5.79 22.59 -10.28
CA ASN A 51 5.86 22.93 -8.84
C ASN A 51 6.56 24.26 -8.44
N ILE A 52 6.65 25.27 -9.32
CA ILE A 52 7.16 26.61 -8.97
C ILE A 52 6.27 27.30 -7.91
N ASP A 53 4.96 27.12 -7.97
CA ASP A 53 4.02 27.76 -7.04
C ASP A 53 4.22 27.32 -5.58
N LYS A 54 4.50 26.03 -5.35
CA LYS A 54 4.84 25.55 -3.99
C LYS A 54 6.14 26.15 -3.48
N LEU A 55 7.14 26.27 -4.35
CA LEU A 55 8.43 26.90 -4.02
C LEU A 55 8.25 28.41 -3.75
N GLU A 56 7.42 29.08 -4.52
CA GLU A 56 7.10 30.50 -4.34
C GLU A 56 6.40 30.75 -2.98
N LYS A 57 5.40 29.94 -2.64
CA LYS A 57 4.73 30.00 -1.32
C LYS A 57 5.73 29.75 -0.19
N SER A 58 6.62 28.78 -0.34
CA SER A 58 7.64 28.48 0.68
C SER A 58 8.62 29.65 0.85
N ILE A 59 9.13 30.23 -0.23
CA ILE A 59 10.06 31.37 -0.18
C ILE A 59 9.37 32.62 0.38
N LYS A 60 8.10 32.87 0.03
CA LYS A 60 7.33 33.97 0.63
C LYS A 60 7.18 33.84 2.13
N LYS A 61 6.98 32.60 2.63
CA LYS A 61 6.74 32.35 4.05
C LYS A 61 8.01 32.29 4.90
N HIS A 62 9.07 31.68 4.37
CA HIS A 62 10.27 31.33 5.14
C HIS A 62 11.56 31.98 4.63
N GLY A 63 11.49 32.80 3.57
CA GLY A 63 12.68 33.33 2.91
C GLY A 63 13.45 32.25 2.12
N GLN A 64 14.69 32.60 1.77
CA GLN A 64 15.59 31.67 1.09
C GLN A 64 16.27 30.75 2.13
N LEU A 65 15.80 29.51 2.28
CA LEU A 65 16.36 28.52 3.21
C LEU A 65 17.67 27.92 2.71
N GLU A 66 17.75 27.62 1.41
CA GLU A 66 18.91 26.99 0.78
C GLU A 66 19.64 27.94 -0.18
N PRO A 67 20.96 28.07 -0.13
CA PRO A 67 21.71 28.92 -1.02
C PRO A 67 21.66 28.43 -2.47
N ILE A 68 21.88 29.33 -3.43
CA ILE A 68 22.10 29.01 -4.84
C ILE A 68 23.57 28.64 -5.00
N VAL A 69 23.90 27.52 -5.64
CA VAL A 69 25.28 27.14 -5.92
C VAL A 69 25.72 27.79 -7.26
N ILE A 70 26.79 28.58 -7.20
CA ILE A 70 27.34 29.30 -8.35
C ILE A 70 28.84 29.02 -8.49
N THR A 71 29.35 29.24 -9.66
CA THR A 71 30.82 29.29 -9.90
C THR A 71 31.40 30.67 -9.53
N SER A 72 32.70 30.78 -9.44
CA SER A 72 33.42 32.08 -9.29
C SER A 72 33.00 33.13 -10.32
N ASN A 73 32.55 32.71 -11.50
CA ASN A 73 32.04 33.57 -12.57
C ASN A 73 30.54 33.88 -12.47
N ASN A 74 29.93 33.67 -11.30
CA ASN A 74 28.50 33.88 -11.05
C ASN A 74 27.55 33.00 -11.90
N THR A 75 28.03 31.87 -12.46
CA THR A 75 27.21 30.94 -13.23
C THR A 75 26.50 29.98 -12.29
N ILE A 76 25.17 29.87 -12.40
CA ILE A 76 24.34 29.01 -11.53
C ILE A 76 24.52 27.56 -11.96
N ILE A 77 25.00 26.72 -11.05
CA ILE A 77 25.08 25.26 -11.22
C ILE A 77 23.89 24.56 -10.56
N SER A 78 23.44 25.03 -9.38
CA SER A 78 22.24 24.51 -8.70
C SER A 78 21.37 25.64 -8.18
N GLY A 79 20.04 25.45 -8.26
CA GLY A 79 19.07 26.43 -7.75
C GLY A 79 18.43 27.33 -8.82
N HIS A 80 18.44 26.95 -10.10
CA HIS A 80 17.80 27.70 -11.19
C HIS A 80 16.33 28.03 -10.93
N ARG A 81 15.56 27.13 -10.29
CA ARG A 81 14.17 27.37 -9.92
C ARG A 81 14.06 28.42 -8.80
N ARG A 82 14.92 28.33 -7.78
CA ARG A 82 14.99 29.32 -6.69
C ARG A 82 15.36 30.70 -7.25
N PHE A 83 16.34 30.78 -8.14
CA PHE A 83 16.72 32.02 -8.81
C PHE A 83 15.54 32.69 -9.52
N LYS A 84 14.73 31.92 -10.28
CA LYS A 84 13.55 32.45 -10.96
C LYS A 84 12.50 32.96 -9.98
N VAL A 85 12.24 32.21 -8.90
CA VAL A 85 11.25 32.61 -7.89
C VAL A 85 11.71 33.85 -7.13
N LEU A 86 12.97 33.88 -6.70
CA LEU A 86 13.54 35.04 -5.99
C LEU A 86 13.49 36.30 -6.87
N LYS A 87 13.80 36.16 -8.17
CA LYS A 87 13.65 37.24 -9.16
C LYS A 87 12.22 37.71 -9.31
N LYS A 88 11.24 36.79 -9.40
CA LYS A 88 9.80 37.11 -9.46
C LYS A 88 9.33 37.83 -8.19
N LEU A 89 9.88 37.48 -7.04
CA LEU A 89 9.55 38.07 -5.74
C LEU A 89 10.29 39.39 -5.45
N GLY A 90 11.16 39.87 -6.36
CA GLY A 90 11.84 41.17 -6.24
C GLY A 90 13.01 41.17 -5.24
N TYR A 91 13.60 40.02 -4.92
CA TYR A 91 14.78 39.98 -4.06
C TYR A 91 15.95 40.65 -4.78
N ARG A 92 16.62 41.59 -4.08
CA ARG A 92 17.84 42.23 -4.58
C ARG A 92 19.08 41.42 -4.26
N PHE A 93 19.18 40.90 -3.05
CA PHE A 93 20.29 40.05 -2.59
C PHE A 93 19.84 38.66 -2.32
N VAL A 94 20.70 37.68 -2.61
CA VAL A 94 20.41 36.25 -2.43
C VAL A 94 21.62 35.54 -1.83
N ASN A 95 21.37 34.54 -1.00
CA ASN A 95 22.41 33.70 -0.44
C ASN A 95 22.94 32.73 -1.51
N VAL A 96 24.24 32.73 -1.70
CA VAL A 96 24.92 31.87 -2.65
C VAL A 96 26.04 31.09 -1.99
N ARG A 97 26.37 29.96 -2.59
CA ARG A 97 27.54 29.15 -2.26
C ARG A 97 28.44 29.11 -3.50
N VAL A 98 29.66 29.68 -3.38
CA VAL A 98 30.61 29.73 -4.51
C VAL A 98 31.44 28.44 -4.52
N ARG A 99 31.43 27.74 -5.64
CA ARG A 99 32.21 26.52 -5.82
C ARG A 99 32.53 26.31 -7.31
N ASP A 100 33.82 26.19 -7.63
CA ASP A 100 34.25 25.83 -8.96
C ASP A 100 34.33 24.31 -9.13
N PHE A 101 34.07 23.85 -10.34
CA PHE A 101 33.96 22.45 -10.70
C PHE A 101 34.86 22.13 -11.89
N GLU A 102 35.50 20.97 -11.86
CA GLU A 102 36.29 20.49 -13.00
C GLU A 102 35.43 20.28 -14.26
N ASN A 103 34.18 19.84 -14.06
CA ASN A 103 33.18 19.69 -15.11
C ASN A 103 31.82 20.25 -14.62
N GLU A 104 31.50 21.47 -15.09
CA GLU A 104 30.28 22.17 -14.71
C GLU A 104 29.01 21.41 -15.15
N ILE A 105 29.04 20.77 -16.35
CA ILE A 105 27.88 20.02 -16.88
C ILE A 105 27.62 18.75 -16.06
N GLU A 106 28.66 18.01 -15.73
CA GLU A 106 28.52 16.83 -14.86
C GLU A 106 28.00 17.22 -13.49
N SER A 107 28.51 18.30 -12.92
CA SER A 107 28.06 18.82 -11.63
C SER A 107 26.62 19.30 -11.67
N LEU A 108 26.21 20.00 -12.74
CA LEU A 108 24.82 20.39 -12.96
C LEU A 108 23.88 19.19 -12.99
N ILE A 109 24.26 18.09 -13.64
CA ILE A 109 23.49 16.85 -13.69
C ILE A 109 23.45 16.19 -12.31
N ASN A 110 24.60 16.14 -11.59
CA ASN A 110 24.69 15.55 -10.25
C ASN A 110 23.82 16.27 -9.21
N PHE A 111 23.74 17.60 -9.25
CA PHE A 111 22.84 18.38 -8.39
C PHE A 111 21.35 18.15 -8.69
N ASN A 112 21.02 17.58 -9.84
CA ASN A 112 19.65 17.26 -10.24
C ASN A 112 19.33 15.76 -10.16
N VAL A 113 20.17 14.90 -9.55
CA VAL A 113 19.95 13.45 -9.46
C VAL A 113 18.63 13.12 -8.75
N GLN A 114 18.28 13.83 -7.67
CA GLN A 114 17.05 13.59 -6.89
C GLN A 114 15.78 14.20 -7.50
N ARG A 115 15.91 14.94 -8.62
CA ARG A 115 14.76 15.55 -9.30
C ARG A 115 13.95 14.46 -10.00
N GLU A 116 12.61 14.55 -9.95
CA GLU A 116 11.76 13.77 -10.85
C GLU A 116 12.08 14.13 -12.30
N LYS A 117 12.47 13.12 -13.08
CA LYS A 117 12.92 13.28 -14.46
C LYS A 117 11.99 12.56 -15.42
N ARG A 118 11.67 13.22 -16.52
CA ARG A 118 11.03 12.58 -17.67
C ARG A 118 12.08 11.95 -18.57
N GLY A 119 11.67 11.03 -19.44
CA GLY A 119 12.57 10.36 -20.37
C GLY A 119 13.33 11.35 -21.27
N GLU A 120 12.75 12.52 -21.60
CA GLU A 120 13.43 13.56 -22.36
C GLU A 120 14.59 14.21 -21.59
N ASP A 121 14.41 14.49 -20.29
CA ASP A 121 15.48 15.03 -19.44
C ASP A 121 16.64 14.04 -19.34
N ILE A 122 16.31 12.75 -19.14
CA ILE A 122 17.30 11.66 -19.06
C ILE A 122 18.07 11.50 -20.37
N ALA A 123 17.37 11.53 -21.50
CA ALA A 123 17.99 11.43 -22.81
C ALA A 123 18.96 12.60 -23.06
N ASN A 124 18.58 13.80 -22.66
CA ASN A 124 19.43 14.97 -22.77
C ASN A 124 20.66 14.85 -21.85
N GLU A 125 20.47 14.45 -20.58
CA GLU A 125 21.57 14.20 -19.66
C GLU A 125 22.55 13.15 -20.19
N ILE A 126 22.06 12.03 -20.73
CA ILE A 126 22.89 10.98 -21.33
C ILE A 126 23.71 11.54 -22.51
N ARG A 127 23.09 12.33 -23.41
CA ARG A 127 23.82 12.94 -24.54
C ARG A 127 24.96 13.84 -24.08
N TYR A 128 24.72 14.65 -23.06
CA TYR A 128 25.75 15.54 -22.51
C TYR A 128 26.84 14.78 -21.76
N LEU A 129 26.48 13.74 -20.98
CA LEU A 129 27.45 12.87 -20.33
C LEU A 129 28.32 12.11 -21.35
N GLU A 130 27.72 11.59 -22.42
CA GLU A 130 28.47 10.94 -23.51
C GLU A 130 29.44 11.90 -24.19
N LYS A 131 29.03 13.13 -24.44
CA LYS A 131 29.85 14.15 -25.12
C LYS A 131 30.92 14.73 -24.22
N GLU A 132 30.61 15.12 -23.00
CA GLU A 132 31.50 15.94 -22.16
C GLU A 132 32.30 15.14 -21.12
N VAL A 133 31.82 13.96 -20.74
CA VAL A 133 32.47 13.09 -19.73
C VAL A 133 33.12 11.89 -20.42
N TYR A 134 32.31 11.03 -21.03
CA TYR A 134 32.80 9.74 -21.53
C TYR A 134 33.61 9.82 -22.84
N SER A 135 33.42 10.85 -23.67
CA SER A 135 34.23 11.04 -24.87
C SER A 135 35.68 11.41 -24.54
N LYS A 136 35.91 12.10 -23.42
CA LYS A 136 37.22 12.54 -22.96
C LYS A 136 38.02 11.42 -22.27
N ILE A 137 37.39 10.32 -21.91
CA ILE A 137 38.06 9.15 -21.34
C ILE A 137 38.75 8.38 -22.45
N LYS A 138 40.07 8.60 -22.62
CA LYS A 138 40.89 7.92 -23.65
C LYS A 138 40.82 6.41 -23.42
N ARG A 139 40.47 5.65 -24.47
CA ARG A 139 40.54 4.16 -24.50
C ARG A 139 42.05 3.74 -24.46
N GLY A 140 42.61 3.72 -23.27
CA GLY A 140 43.96 3.22 -23.07
C GLY A 140 44.04 1.72 -23.30
N ARG A 141 45.05 1.26 -24.09
CA ARG A 141 45.45 -0.16 -24.22
C ARG A 141 45.91 -0.64 -22.84
N LYS A 142 45.36 -1.73 -22.31
CA LYS A 142 45.71 -2.30 -21.00
C LYS A 142 47.23 -2.45 -20.85
N LYS A 143 47.86 -1.70 -19.97
CA LYS A 143 49.16 -2.10 -19.38
C LYS A 143 48.86 -3.17 -18.31
N LYS A 144 49.53 -4.32 -18.42
CA LYS A 144 49.43 -5.43 -17.48
C LYS A 144 49.91 -4.88 -16.13
N GLY A 145 48.99 -4.75 -15.14
CA GLY A 145 49.31 -4.39 -13.75
C GLY A 145 48.68 -3.12 -13.17
N SER A 146 47.85 -2.34 -13.90
CA SER A 146 47.15 -1.18 -13.33
C SER A 146 45.68 -1.46 -13.11
N ASN A 147 45.24 -1.42 -11.83
CA ASN A 147 43.84 -1.49 -11.39
C ASN A 147 43.08 -0.16 -11.61
N ILE A 148 43.26 0.51 -12.73
CA ILE A 148 42.38 1.63 -13.08
C ILE A 148 41.19 1.03 -13.83
N GLY A 149 40.08 0.94 -13.10
CA GLY A 149 38.84 0.33 -13.55
C GLY A 149 38.34 0.97 -14.83
N LYS A 150 37.97 0.12 -15.80
CA LYS A 150 37.20 0.53 -16.98
C LYS A 150 35.90 1.15 -16.48
N VAL A 151 35.65 2.43 -16.71
CA VAL A 151 34.39 3.08 -16.36
C VAL A 151 33.27 2.34 -17.10
N ASP A 152 32.44 1.60 -16.35
CA ASP A 152 31.27 0.91 -16.91
C ASP A 152 30.12 1.91 -16.98
N LYS A 153 29.96 2.56 -18.12
CA LYS A 153 28.91 3.55 -18.38
C LYS A 153 27.50 3.07 -18.01
N LEU A 154 27.20 1.80 -18.27
CA LEU A 154 25.88 1.26 -17.97
C LEU A 154 25.64 1.15 -16.46
N SER A 155 26.67 0.82 -15.70
CA SER A 155 26.61 0.81 -14.24
C SER A 155 26.53 2.23 -13.68
N ASP A 156 27.21 3.20 -14.27
CA ASP A 156 27.08 4.60 -13.87
C ASP A 156 25.66 5.14 -14.12
N TYR A 157 25.08 4.89 -15.29
CA TYR A 157 23.68 5.25 -15.56
C TYR A 157 22.70 4.51 -14.65
N ALA A 158 22.94 3.24 -14.36
CA ALA A 158 22.13 2.46 -13.44
C ALA A 158 22.07 3.09 -12.05
N ASN A 159 23.24 3.50 -11.54
CA ASN A 159 23.36 4.16 -10.24
C ASN A 159 22.74 5.57 -10.24
N ARG A 160 22.98 6.37 -11.29
CA ARG A 160 22.46 7.74 -11.39
C ARG A 160 20.94 7.81 -11.46
N TYR A 161 20.33 6.86 -12.13
CA TYR A 161 18.88 6.84 -12.35
C TYR A 161 18.14 5.82 -11.48
N GLU A 162 18.85 5.11 -10.60
CA GLU A 162 18.32 4.05 -9.74
C GLU A 162 17.52 2.97 -10.52
N ILE A 163 18.07 2.58 -11.67
CA ILE A 163 17.52 1.55 -12.54
C ILE A 163 18.49 0.38 -12.69
N SER A 164 18.02 -0.75 -13.20
CA SER A 164 18.93 -1.87 -13.47
C SER A 164 19.90 -1.55 -14.61
N ARG A 165 21.06 -2.21 -14.61
CA ARG A 165 22.03 -2.12 -15.71
C ARG A 165 21.41 -2.52 -17.07
N THR A 166 20.52 -3.48 -17.07
CA THR A 166 19.74 -3.90 -18.23
C THR A 166 18.80 -2.78 -18.72
N SER A 167 18.09 -2.13 -17.78
CA SER A 167 17.23 -0.98 -18.09
C SER A 167 18.03 0.21 -18.66
N SER A 168 19.24 0.44 -18.19
CA SER A 168 20.15 1.46 -18.76
C SER A 168 20.52 1.16 -20.20
N SER A 169 20.79 -0.11 -20.53
CA SER A 169 21.06 -0.54 -21.91
C SER A 169 19.83 -0.36 -22.81
N TYR A 170 18.64 -0.69 -22.31
CA TYR A 170 17.38 -0.50 -23.03
C TYR A 170 17.08 0.97 -23.31
N LEU A 171 17.33 1.82 -22.35
CA LEU A 171 17.12 3.27 -22.48
C LEU A 171 17.99 3.87 -23.60
N LEU A 172 19.27 3.47 -23.65
CA LEU A 172 20.18 3.87 -24.73
C LEU A 172 19.74 3.34 -26.09
N GLN A 173 19.22 2.11 -26.14
CA GLN A 173 18.70 1.51 -27.37
C GLN A 173 17.46 2.25 -27.88
N ILE A 174 16.53 2.61 -26.97
CA ILE A 174 15.32 3.37 -27.31
C ILE A 174 15.71 4.78 -27.77
N GLU A 175 16.64 5.43 -27.09
CA GLU A 175 17.11 6.76 -27.48
C GLU A 175 17.69 6.76 -28.88
N LYS A 176 18.50 5.76 -29.23
CA LYS A 176 19.12 5.62 -30.55
C LYS A 176 18.11 5.30 -31.66
N ASN A 177 17.18 4.35 -31.42
CA ASN A 177 16.35 3.79 -32.47
C ASN A 177 14.94 4.40 -32.54
N CYS A 178 14.43 4.93 -31.43
CA CYS A 178 13.06 5.43 -31.31
C CYS A 178 12.99 6.67 -30.39
N PRO A 179 13.71 7.75 -30.70
CA PRO A 179 13.83 8.93 -29.82
C PRO A 179 12.48 9.57 -29.46
N GLN A 180 11.45 9.39 -30.30
CA GLN A 180 10.10 9.86 -30.00
C GLN A 180 9.44 9.16 -28.82
N LEU A 181 9.83 7.90 -28.51
CA LEU A 181 9.28 7.15 -27.39
C LEU A 181 9.93 7.55 -26.06
N ILE A 182 11.15 8.05 -26.08
CA ILE A 182 11.89 8.41 -24.86
C ILE A 182 11.20 9.54 -24.08
N LYS A 183 10.54 10.46 -24.80
CA LYS A 183 9.75 11.56 -24.20
C LYS A 183 8.57 11.09 -23.36
N ARG A 184 8.13 9.85 -23.55
CA ARG A 184 7.01 9.22 -22.87
C ARG A 184 7.43 8.30 -21.73
N ILE A 185 8.74 8.14 -21.51
CA ILE A 185 9.26 7.29 -20.43
C ILE A 185 9.32 8.10 -19.14
N LYS A 186 8.77 7.53 -18.06
CA LYS A 186 8.91 8.04 -16.70
C LYS A 186 9.48 6.94 -15.80
N LEU A 187 10.52 7.26 -15.03
CA LEU A 187 11.20 6.27 -14.18
C LEU A 187 10.49 6.04 -12.86
N ARG A 188 9.80 7.06 -12.32
CA ARG A 188 9.04 6.98 -11.07
C ARG A 188 7.68 7.66 -11.25
N GLY A 189 6.64 6.95 -10.86
CA GLY A 189 5.24 7.41 -10.96
C GLY A 189 4.74 7.42 -12.42
N ASN A 190 3.60 6.79 -12.70
CA ASN A 190 3.00 6.76 -14.02
C ASN A 190 1.80 7.73 -14.03
N VAL A 191 1.82 8.68 -14.97
CA VAL A 191 0.64 9.42 -15.40
C VAL A 191 0.12 8.77 -16.68
N ASP A 192 -1.18 8.86 -16.94
CA ASP A 192 -1.78 8.27 -18.16
C ASP A 192 -1.00 8.70 -19.42
N GLY A 193 -0.58 7.70 -20.18
CA GLY A 193 0.24 7.87 -21.40
C GLY A 193 1.75 7.71 -21.22
N ASP A 194 2.26 7.61 -19.99
CA ASP A 194 3.67 7.35 -19.72
C ASP A 194 4.01 5.87 -19.99
N LEU A 195 5.24 5.63 -20.48
CA LEU A 195 5.72 4.30 -20.80
C LEU A 195 6.79 3.85 -19.81
N THR A 196 6.76 2.58 -19.43
CA THR A 196 7.92 1.94 -18.82
C THR A 196 9.02 1.71 -19.85
N ILE A 197 10.28 1.59 -19.42
CA ILE A 197 11.43 1.32 -20.32
C ILE A 197 11.17 0.05 -21.14
N ASN A 198 10.69 -1.02 -20.51
CA ASN A 198 10.41 -2.29 -21.19
C ASN A 198 9.32 -2.15 -22.25
N LYS A 199 8.26 -1.41 -21.94
CA LYS A 199 7.16 -1.17 -22.87
C LYS A 199 7.59 -0.30 -24.06
N ALA A 200 8.41 0.70 -23.81
CA ALA A 200 8.98 1.55 -24.85
C ALA A 200 9.93 0.75 -25.78
N LEU A 201 10.75 -0.14 -25.20
CA LEU A 201 11.63 -1.03 -25.98
C LEU A 201 10.82 -2.01 -26.85
N GLU A 202 9.78 -2.60 -26.27
CA GLU A 202 8.87 -3.48 -27.03
C GLU A 202 8.23 -2.75 -28.23
N MET A 203 7.81 -1.50 -28.01
CA MET A 203 7.26 -0.66 -29.09
C MET A 203 8.31 -0.26 -30.12
N CYS A 204 9.55 -0.07 -29.69
CA CYS A 204 10.66 0.28 -30.56
C CYS A 204 11.08 -0.89 -31.46
N ASN A 205 11.02 -2.11 -30.97
CA ASN A 205 11.44 -3.32 -31.69
C ASN A 205 10.35 -3.91 -32.60
N LYS A 206 9.12 -3.37 -32.58
CA LYS A 206 8.03 -3.82 -33.48
C LYS A 206 8.12 -3.12 -34.82
N PRO A 207 8.15 -3.85 -35.96
CA PRO A 207 8.15 -3.23 -37.30
C PRO A 207 6.84 -2.46 -37.53
N ASN A 208 6.95 -1.31 -38.19
CA ASN A 208 5.84 -0.39 -38.51
C ASN A 208 4.78 -1.07 -39.36
N GLN A 209 3.75 -1.64 -38.73
CA GLN A 209 2.51 -2.00 -39.38
C GLN A 209 1.37 -1.13 -38.86
N SER A 210 0.48 -0.73 -39.79
CA SER A 210 -0.65 0.18 -39.52
C SER A 210 -1.52 -0.30 -38.35
N LYS A 211 -1.42 0.39 -37.20
CA LYS A 211 -1.76 -0.10 -35.87
C LYS A 211 -3.26 -0.14 -35.53
N THR A 212 -4.16 0.28 -36.42
CA THR A 212 -5.57 0.49 -36.05
C THR A 212 -6.47 -0.71 -36.39
N GLN A 213 -6.11 -1.54 -37.35
CA GLN A 213 -6.94 -2.69 -37.79
C GLN A 213 -6.66 -3.99 -37.03
N ILE A 214 -5.44 -4.17 -36.54
CA ILE A 214 -5.00 -5.42 -35.88
C ILE A 214 -5.49 -5.55 -34.42
N LYS A 215 -5.70 -4.44 -33.72
CA LYS A 215 -6.20 -4.48 -32.35
C LYS A 215 -7.64 -4.95 -32.23
N SER A 216 -8.53 -4.50 -33.13
CA SER A 216 -9.94 -4.87 -33.10
C SER A 216 -10.16 -6.36 -33.40
N ASP A 217 -9.42 -6.94 -34.36
CA ASP A 217 -9.54 -8.37 -34.71
C ASP A 217 -8.92 -9.29 -33.66
N THR A 218 -7.88 -8.86 -32.98
CA THR A 218 -7.25 -9.63 -31.89
C THR A 218 -8.10 -9.61 -30.62
N GLU A 219 -8.73 -8.47 -30.29
CA GLU A 219 -9.66 -8.33 -29.16
C GLU A 219 -10.97 -9.06 -29.44
N LEU A 220 -11.48 -8.99 -30.66
CA LEU A 220 -12.65 -9.75 -31.09
C LEU A 220 -12.40 -11.26 -31.07
N LYS A 221 -11.21 -11.72 -31.48
CA LYS A 221 -10.78 -13.13 -31.38
C LYS A 221 -10.63 -13.57 -29.94
N LYS A 222 -10.07 -12.75 -29.08
CA LYS A 222 -9.98 -13.01 -27.64
C LYS A 222 -11.35 -13.10 -26.98
N LEU A 223 -12.27 -12.20 -27.32
CA LEU A 223 -13.64 -12.24 -26.81
C LEU A 223 -14.41 -13.45 -27.33
N LYS A 224 -14.25 -13.83 -28.59
CA LYS A 224 -14.82 -15.08 -29.16
C LYS A 224 -14.28 -16.32 -28.47
N SER A 225 -13.02 -16.36 -28.07
CA SER A 225 -12.45 -17.50 -27.36
C SER A 225 -12.94 -17.62 -25.90
N ILE A 226 -13.34 -16.49 -25.30
CA ILE A 226 -13.88 -16.44 -23.92
C ILE A 226 -15.40 -16.64 -23.92
N LEU A 227 -16.08 -16.27 -25.00
CA LEU A 227 -17.53 -16.31 -25.16
C LEU A 227 -17.92 -17.05 -26.47
N PRO A 228 -17.64 -18.35 -26.58
CA PRO A 228 -17.81 -19.09 -27.86
C PRO A 228 -19.25 -19.17 -28.35
N ASN A 229 -20.23 -19.01 -27.46
CA ASN A 229 -21.66 -19.18 -27.75
C ASN A 229 -22.43 -17.85 -27.86
N VAL A 230 -21.76 -16.71 -27.87
CA VAL A 230 -22.41 -15.39 -27.98
C VAL A 230 -22.38 -14.95 -29.45
N ASP A 231 -23.53 -14.54 -29.96
CA ASP A 231 -23.66 -14.04 -31.33
C ASP A 231 -22.73 -12.83 -31.55
N ARG A 232 -22.25 -12.65 -32.77
CA ARG A 232 -21.38 -11.53 -33.16
C ARG A 232 -22.01 -10.19 -32.87
N LYS A 233 -23.34 -10.09 -32.90
CA LYS A 233 -24.11 -8.88 -32.59
C LYS A 233 -24.02 -8.54 -31.11
N ASP A 234 -24.22 -9.53 -30.26
CA ASP A 234 -24.16 -9.38 -28.79
C ASP A 234 -22.72 -9.14 -28.30
N LEU A 235 -21.73 -9.74 -28.94
CA LEU A 235 -20.32 -9.45 -28.73
C LEU A 235 -19.94 -8.01 -29.08
N LEU A 236 -20.48 -7.48 -30.18
CA LEU A 236 -20.28 -6.09 -30.58
C LEU A 236 -21.00 -5.12 -29.62
N GLU A 237 -22.16 -5.51 -29.10
CA GLU A 237 -22.89 -4.72 -28.10
C GLU A 237 -22.17 -4.73 -26.76
N LEU A 238 -21.68 -5.88 -26.34
CA LEU A 238 -20.84 -6.01 -25.14
C LEU A 238 -19.55 -5.18 -25.26
N LEU A 239 -18.90 -5.22 -26.42
CA LEU A 239 -17.72 -4.40 -26.70
C LEU A 239 -18.04 -2.90 -26.67
N LYS A 240 -19.18 -2.48 -27.15
CA LYS A 240 -19.64 -1.08 -27.14
C LYS A 240 -19.88 -0.55 -25.76
N THR A 241 -20.49 -1.37 -24.88
CA THR A 241 -20.79 -1.02 -23.50
C THR A 241 -19.61 -1.17 -22.55
N THR A 242 -18.57 -1.94 -22.96
CA THR A 242 -17.44 -2.33 -22.09
C THR A 242 -16.12 -1.65 -22.45
N TYR A 243 -15.93 -1.20 -23.71
CA TYR A 243 -14.67 -0.61 -24.20
C TYR A 243 -14.89 0.69 -24.95
N PRO A 244 -15.38 1.74 -24.28
CA PRO A 244 -15.70 3.00 -24.95
C PRO A 244 -14.50 3.63 -25.66
N TYR A 245 -13.32 3.60 -25.06
CA TYR A 245 -12.16 4.35 -25.54
C TYR A 245 -11.28 3.62 -26.58
N SER A 246 -11.23 2.29 -26.56
CA SER A 246 -10.42 1.54 -27.52
C SER A 246 -11.11 1.30 -28.85
N ILE A 247 -12.43 1.44 -28.89
CA ILE A 247 -13.28 1.05 -30.01
C ILE A 247 -13.86 2.24 -30.77
N MET A 248 -13.96 3.44 -30.18
CA MET A 248 -14.53 4.62 -30.86
C MET A 248 -13.87 4.95 -32.20
N GLY A 249 -12.54 4.79 -32.32
CA GLY A 249 -11.83 4.99 -33.58
C GLY A 249 -12.12 3.93 -34.66
N SER A 250 -12.47 2.73 -34.24
CA SER A 250 -12.83 1.61 -35.12
C SER A 250 -14.33 1.57 -35.39
N TYR A 251 -15.12 2.16 -34.53
CA TYR A 251 -16.58 2.12 -34.53
C TYR A 251 -17.21 2.98 -35.63
N SER A 252 -16.65 4.17 -35.88
CA SER A 252 -17.11 5.02 -36.99
C SER A 252 -16.99 4.35 -38.37
N LYS A 253 -16.12 3.31 -38.47
CA LYS A 253 -15.97 2.48 -39.68
C LYS A 253 -16.92 1.27 -39.68
N LEU A 254 -17.25 0.69 -38.54
CA LEU A 254 -18.15 -0.47 -38.40
C LEU A 254 -19.62 -0.06 -38.41
N SER A 255 -20.02 1.08 -37.88
CA SER A 255 -21.39 1.58 -37.90
C SER A 255 -21.87 1.95 -39.31
N LYS A 256 -20.95 2.22 -40.24
CA LYS A 256 -21.28 2.45 -41.64
C LYS A 256 -21.64 1.17 -42.42
N SER A 257 -21.40 0.00 -41.82
CA SER A 257 -21.63 -1.31 -42.49
C SER A 257 -22.74 -2.17 -41.86
N THR A 258 -23.39 -1.72 -40.77
CA THR A 258 -24.45 -2.47 -40.09
C THR A 258 -25.56 -1.53 -39.63
N SER A 259 -26.83 -1.90 -39.84
CA SER A 259 -28.04 -1.18 -39.42
C SER A 259 -28.32 -1.27 -37.91
N PHE A 260 -27.35 -0.97 -37.07
CA PHE A 260 -27.44 -1.11 -35.62
C PHE A 260 -27.68 0.27 -34.98
N GLU A 261 -28.78 0.43 -34.25
CA GLU A 261 -29.04 1.60 -33.41
C GLU A 261 -28.21 1.52 -32.12
N PHE A 262 -27.36 2.52 -31.92
CA PHE A 262 -26.54 2.69 -30.74
C PHE A 262 -27.26 3.61 -29.76
N ASP A 263 -27.52 3.11 -28.54
CA ASP A 263 -28.04 3.94 -27.46
C ASP A 263 -26.90 4.80 -26.86
N GLU A 264 -26.72 5.99 -27.42
CA GLU A 264 -25.70 6.94 -27.02
C GLU A 264 -25.89 7.41 -25.55
N ASN A 265 -27.11 7.47 -25.06
CA ASN A 265 -27.38 7.91 -23.68
C ASN A 265 -26.99 6.85 -22.68
N LYS A 266 -27.31 5.56 -22.95
CA LYS A 266 -26.89 4.44 -22.13
C LYS A 266 -25.36 4.36 -22.09
N PHE A 267 -24.70 4.59 -23.20
CA PHE A 267 -23.26 4.59 -23.31
C PHE A 267 -22.63 5.72 -22.49
N LYS A 268 -23.07 6.97 -22.65
CA LYS A 268 -22.59 8.13 -21.88
C LYS A 268 -22.75 7.92 -20.37
N ARG A 269 -23.87 7.29 -19.96
CA ARG A 269 -24.11 6.97 -18.55
C ARG A 269 -23.09 5.96 -18.01
N LEU A 270 -22.79 4.91 -18.76
CA LEU A 270 -21.77 3.92 -18.36
C LEU A 270 -20.37 4.52 -18.36
N GLU A 271 -20.07 5.39 -19.32
CA GLU A 271 -18.81 6.13 -19.39
C GLU A 271 -18.63 7.02 -18.15
N LYS A 272 -19.64 7.82 -17.81
CA LYS A 272 -19.63 8.62 -16.57
C LYS A 272 -19.38 7.74 -15.34
N LYS A 273 -20.11 6.64 -15.18
CA LYS A 273 -19.94 5.71 -14.04
C LYS A 273 -18.54 5.08 -13.98
N ARG A 274 -17.92 4.82 -15.15
CA ARG A 274 -16.53 4.36 -15.22
C ARG A 274 -15.56 5.44 -14.76
N ASP A 275 -15.73 6.66 -15.25
CA ASP A 275 -14.84 7.78 -14.94
C ASP A 275 -14.95 8.18 -13.47
N ASP A 276 -16.14 8.16 -12.90
CA ASP A 276 -16.38 8.33 -11.46
C ASP A 276 -15.61 7.27 -10.65
N MET A 277 -15.67 6.00 -11.07
CA MET A 277 -14.91 4.93 -10.40
C MET A 277 -13.39 5.12 -10.57
N VAL A 278 -12.91 5.53 -11.74
CA VAL A 278 -11.49 5.80 -11.97
C VAL A 278 -11.03 6.96 -11.11
N SER A 279 -11.82 8.02 -11.00
CA SER A 279 -11.52 9.16 -10.14
C SER A 279 -11.43 8.74 -8.66
N ASN A 280 -12.35 7.89 -8.19
CA ASN A 280 -12.28 7.33 -6.86
C ASN A 280 -11.02 6.46 -6.65
N LEU A 281 -10.63 5.65 -7.62
CA LEU A 281 -9.42 4.82 -7.53
C LEU A 281 -8.13 5.68 -7.53
N GLU A 282 -8.08 6.73 -8.35
CA GLU A 282 -6.96 7.68 -8.34
C GLU A 282 -6.86 8.43 -7.00
N PHE A 283 -8.01 8.79 -6.42
CA PHE A 283 -8.07 9.32 -5.07
C PHE A 283 -7.52 8.32 -4.04
N LEU A 284 -8.05 7.09 -3.99
CA LEU A 284 -7.60 6.06 -3.05
C LEU A 284 -6.10 5.77 -3.17
N LYS A 285 -5.54 5.89 -4.36
CA LYS A 285 -4.11 5.70 -4.61
C LYS A 285 -3.24 6.80 -3.99
N THR A 286 -3.79 7.99 -3.73
CA THR A 286 -3.07 9.07 -3.05
C THR A 286 -2.98 8.86 -1.55
N LEU A 287 -3.82 7.99 -1.00
CA LEU A 287 -3.91 7.68 0.42
C LEU A 287 -2.89 6.65 0.84
N ASP A 288 -2.37 6.77 2.06
CA ASP A 288 -1.63 5.67 2.67
C ASP A 288 -2.57 4.53 3.14
N ALA A 289 -2.00 3.38 3.51
CA ALA A 289 -2.79 2.22 3.91
C ALA A 289 -3.71 2.49 5.11
N ARG A 290 -3.35 3.42 5.98
CA ARG A 290 -4.09 3.81 7.18
C ARG A 290 -5.27 4.71 6.83
N GLU A 291 -5.03 5.67 5.97
CA GLU A 291 -6.03 6.59 5.43
C GLU A 291 -7.09 5.84 4.62
N ILE A 292 -6.68 4.85 3.79
CA ILE A 292 -7.61 3.98 3.05
C ILE A 292 -8.52 3.20 4.00
N LEU A 293 -7.97 2.69 5.12
CA LEU A 293 -8.76 1.97 6.10
C LEU A 293 -9.78 2.87 6.80
N MET A 294 -9.38 4.08 7.17
CA MET A 294 -10.28 5.08 7.76
C MET A 294 -11.39 5.48 6.79
N TYR A 295 -11.02 5.80 5.55
CA TYR A 295 -11.99 6.15 4.51
C TYR A 295 -13.04 5.04 4.29
N ASN A 296 -12.60 3.80 4.09
CA ASN A 296 -13.52 2.67 3.91
C ASN A 296 -14.38 2.41 5.15
N LYS A 297 -13.88 2.73 6.33
CA LYS A 297 -14.62 2.54 7.59
C LYS A 297 -15.71 3.59 7.77
N VAL A 298 -15.41 4.85 7.46
CA VAL A 298 -16.41 5.92 7.48
C VAL A 298 -17.54 5.61 6.50
N ASP A 299 -17.22 5.20 5.26
CA ASP A 299 -18.22 4.77 4.26
C ASP A 299 -19.09 3.60 4.78
N GLU A 300 -18.49 2.61 5.48
CA GLU A 300 -19.24 1.51 6.10
C GLU A 300 -20.24 1.99 7.15
N VAL A 301 -19.81 2.83 8.08
CA VAL A 301 -20.65 3.28 9.22
C VAL A 301 -21.81 4.13 8.72
N GLN A 302 -21.57 5.00 7.75
CA GLN A 302 -22.60 5.83 7.14
C GLN A 302 -23.66 5.02 6.39
N ASN A 303 -23.23 3.99 5.65
CA ASN A 303 -24.16 3.13 4.90
C ASN A 303 -25.01 2.20 5.79
N LEU A 304 -24.58 1.92 7.03
CA LEU A 304 -25.28 1.01 7.93
C LEU A 304 -26.43 1.64 8.72
N ASN A 305 -26.52 2.96 8.76
CA ASN A 305 -27.62 3.72 9.41
C ASN A 305 -27.92 3.23 10.83
N ILE A 306 -26.89 3.01 11.67
CA ILE A 306 -27.03 2.49 13.02
C ILE A 306 -27.81 3.48 13.88
N SER A 307 -28.88 3.03 14.52
CA SER A 307 -29.72 3.90 15.34
C SER A 307 -28.96 4.48 16.55
N LYS A 308 -29.33 5.69 16.96
CA LYS A 308 -28.76 6.32 18.16
C LYS A 308 -28.88 5.42 19.38
N THR A 309 -30.03 4.80 19.56
CA THR A 309 -30.27 3.88 20.69
C THR A 309 -29.28 2.70 20.70
N THR A 310 -28.97 2.15 19.51
CA THR A 310 -27.99 1.06 19.40
C THR A 310 -26.59 1.53 19.74
N LYS A 311 -26.23 2.74 19.28
CA LYS A 311 -24.94 3.37 19.59
C LYS A 311 -24.80 3.57 21.10
N ASP A 312 -25.75 4.29 21.69
CA ASP A 312 -25.77 4.57 23.15
C ASP A 312 -25.70 3.27 23.98
N ASN A 313 -26.41 2.23 23.54
CA ASN A 313 -26.36 0.94 24.21
C ASN A 313 -24.97 0.30 24.14
N VAL A 314 -24.34 0.26 22.98
CA VAL A 314 -22.99 -0.29 22.86
C VAL A 314 -22.00 0.50 23.73
N PHE A 315 -22.02 1.84 23.65
CA PHE A 315 -21.02 2.67 24.34
C PHE A 315 -21.15 2.70 25.84
N ASN A 316 -22.39 2.61 26.34
CA ASN A 316 -22.64 2.52 27.79
C ASN A 316 -22.16 1.19 28.38
N ASN A 317 -22.02 0.16 27.53
CA ASN A 317 -21.57 -1.16 27.95
C ASN A 317 -20.10 -1.45 27.65
N LEU A 318 -19.33 -0.47 27.13
CA LEU A 318 -17.88 -0.63 26.99
C LEU A 318 -17.20 -0.56 28.35
N TRP A 319 -16.31 -1.52 28.64
CA TRP A 319 -15.55 -1.51 29.88
C TRP A 319 -14.65 -0.27 29.98
N LYS A 320 -14.73 0.40 31.08
CA LYS A 320 -13.89 1.54 31.44
C LYS A 320 -13.68 1.61 32.97
N PRO A 321 -12.54 2.08 33.45
CA PRO A 321 -12.35 2.34 34.88
C PRO A 321 -13.34 3.38 35.38
N THR A 322 -13.70 3.28 36.66
CA THR A 322 -14.57 4.27 37.32
C THR A 322 -13.97 5.67 37.28
N ASP A 323 -12.67 5.78 37.53
CA ASP A 323 -11.88 7.02 37.40
C ASP A 323 -10.47 6.69 36.91
N ILE A 324 -10.25 6.85 35.59
CA ILE A 324 -8.97 6.50 34.96
C ILE A 324 -7.80 7.37 35.43
N TYR A 325 -8.06 8.53 36.05
CA TYR A 325 -7.05 9.40 36.61
C TYR A 325 -6.76 9.08 38.09
N ASN A 326 -7.53 8.22 38.72
CA ASN A 326 -7.22 7.65 40.03
C ASN A 326 -6.38 6.39 39.87
N GLN A 327 -5.05 6.55 39.91
CA GLN A 327 -4.11 5.47 39.63
C GLN A 327 -4.32 4.22 40.47
N LYS A 328 -4.59 4.40 41.79
CA LYS A 328 -4.79 3.27 42.70
C LYS A 328 -6.03 2.50 42.36
N LEU A 329 -7.16 3.17 42.20
CA LEU A 329 -8.45 2.58 41.89
C LEU A 329 -8.39 1.87 40.52
N THR A 330 -7.86 2.52 39.50
CA THR A 330 -7.70 1.92 38.16
C THR A 330 -6.88 0.64 38.20
N ILE A 331 -5.78 0.60 38.98
CA ILE A 331 -4.96 -0.62 39.11
C ILE A 331 -5.75 -1.75 39.78
N GLU A 332 -6.52 -1.46 40.83
CA GLU A 332 -7.37 -2.44 41.50
C GLU A 332 -8.45 -2.98 40.54
N GLU A 333 -9.06 -2.12 39.76
CA GLU A 333 -10.05 -2.50 38.73
C GLU A 333 -9.43 -3.39 37.62
N ILE A 334 -8.23 -3.04 37.10
CA ILE A 334 -7.53 -3.88 36.11
C ILE A 334 -7.22 -5.28 36.69
N GLN A 335 -6.84 -5.36 37.96
CA GLN A 335 -6.55 -6.62 38.63
C GLN A 335 -7.81 -7.47 38.87
N SER A 336 -8.99 -6.84 38.92
CA SER A 336 -10.27 -7.53 39.12
C SER A 336 -10.90 -8.04 37.83
N ILE A 337 -10.43 -7.60 36.63
CA ILE A 337 -10.99 -8.04 35.34
C ILE A 337 -10.93 -9.54 35.18
N LYS A 338 -12.07 -10.13 34.83
CA LYS A 338 -12.24 -11.57 34.56
C LYS A 338 -12.92 -11.78 33.21
N PRO A 339 -12.16 -11.85 32.10
CA PRO A 339 -12.73 -12.05 30.77
C PRO A 339 -13.44 -13.38 30.62
N ILE A 340 -14.69 -13.35 30.19
CA ILE A 340 -15.43 -14.51 29.75
C ILE A 340 -15.72 -14.44 28.26
N LEU A 341 -15.62 -15.58 27.58
CA LEU A 341 -15.88 -15.69 26.14
C LEU A 341 -17.33 -16.15 25.96
N LYS A 342 -18.20 -15.25 25.53
CA LYS A 342 -19.60 -15.58 25.23
C LYS A 342 -19.75 -15.92 23.74
N PRO A 343 -20.00 -17.19 23.37
CA PRO A 343 -20.33 -17.54 22.00
C PRO A 343 -21.59 -16.81 21.57
N THR A 344 -21.62 -16.24 20.38
CA THR A 344 -22.81 -15.56 19.88
C THR A 344 -23.22 -16.09 18.52
N SER A 345 -24.49 -16.48 18.43
CA SER A 345 -25.20 -16.72 17.16
C SER A 345 -25.91 -15.46 16.68
N SER A 346 -26.13 -14.46 17.55
CA SER A 346 -26.70 -13.17 17.17
C SER A 346 -25.69 -12.38 16.33
N THR A 347 -26.02 -12.20 15.06
CA THR A 347 -25.23 -11.40 14.16
C THR A 347 -25.37 -9.92 14.45
N ASP A 348 -26.47 -9.46 14.98
CA ASP A 348 -26.82 -8.04 15.12
C ASP A 348 -26.05 -7.37 16.27
N GLU A 349 -26.03 -7.99 17.46
CA GLU A 349 -25.26 -7.46 18.60
C GLU A 349 -23.75 -7.44 18.32
N PHE A 350 -23.22 -8.59 17.90
CA PHE A 350 -21.79 -8.69 17.54
C PHE A 350 -21.40 -7.68 16.45
N ASN A 351 -22.24 -7.54 15.41
CA ASN A 351 -21.96 -6.62 14.31
C ASN A 351 -22.06 -5.16 14.77
N SER A 352 -23.01 -4.82 15.63
CA SER A 352 -23.16 -3.47 16.19
C SER A 352 -21.93 -3.06 17.00
N ILE A 353 -21.48 -3.93 17.92
CA ILE A 353 -20.25 -3.68 18.69
C ILE A 353 -19.06 -3.57 17.73
N ARG A 354 -18.93 -4.49 16.78
CA ARG A 354 -17.80 -4.55 15.87
C ARG A 354 -17.72 -3.32 14.97
N VAL A 355 -18.83 -2.87 14.41
CA VAL A 355 -18.85 -1.71 13.53
C VAL A 355 -18.44 -0.44 14.28
N LEU A 356 -18.84 -0.32 15.55
CA LEU A 356 -18.57 0.86 16.38
C LEU A 356 -17.18 0.84 17.03
N THR A 357 -16.53 -0.32 17.17
CA THR A 357 -15.24 -0.43 17.88
C THR A 357 -14.06 -0.84 17.01
N HIS A 358 -14.30 -1.41 15.82
CA HIS A 358 -13.24 -1.91 14.95
C HIS A 358 -12.84 -0.90 13.87
N SER A 359 -11.55 -0.65 13.75
CA SER A 359 -10.98 0.29 12.76
C SER A 359 -10.96 -0.24 11.31
N LEU A 360 -11.43 -1.46 11.07
CA LEU A 360 -11.42 -2.08 9.74
C LEU A 360 -12.82 -2.28 9.20
N HIS A 361 -12.96 -2.00 7.90
CA HIS A 361 -14.15 -2.37 7.15
C HIS A 361 -14.42 -3.89 7.25
N TRP A 362 -15.68 -4.25 7.49
CA TRP A 362 -16.07 -5.64 7.67
C TRP A 362 -16.09 -6.41 6.36
N LYS A 363 -15.51 -7.60 6.41
CA LYS A 363 -15.67 -8.62 5.37
C LYS A 363 -16.26 -9.86 6.01
N GLN A 364 -17.37 -10.33 5.46
CA GLN A 364 -17.96 -11.60 5.88
C GLN A 364 -16.97 -12.74 5.61
N ASN A 365 -16.70 -13.54 6.64
CA ASN A 365 -15.91 -14.75 6.49
C ASN A 365 -16.73 -15.82 5.76
N VAL A 366 -16.09 -16.53 4.85
CA VAL A 366 -16.69 -17.66 4.14
C VAL A 366 -16.22 -18.95 4.80
N GLY A 367 -17.11 -19.90 5.02
CA GLY A 367 -16.82 -21.18 5.65
C GLY A 367 -17.07 -21.19 7.17
N ARG A 368 -16.25 -21.95 7.89
CA ARG A 368 -16.36 -22.09 9.35
C ARG A 368 -16.17 -20.75 10.05
N ASN A 369 -16.93 -20.51 11.11
CA ASN A 369 -16.91 -19.21 11.77
C ASN A 369 -17.47 -19.30 13.20
N LEU A 370 -16.62 -19.05 14.21
CA LEU A 370 -17.02 -18.87 15.59
C LEU A 370 -16.85 -17.42 15.98
N LYS A 371 -17.83 -16.84 16.65
CA LYS A 371 -17.82 -15.46 17.12
C LYS A 371 -18.02 -15.41 18.62
N TYR A 372 -17.22 -14.56 19.27
CA TYR A 372 -17.30 -14.35 20.71
C TYR A 372 -17.35 -12.87 21.03
N ILE A 373 -18.27 -12.50 21.93
CA ILE A 373 -18.21 -11.24 22.66
C ILE A 373 -17.44 -11.53 23.94
N ILE A 374 -16.41 -10.75 24.20
CA ILE A 374 -15.63 -10.89 25.43
C ILE A 374 -16.15 -9.88 26.43
N GLU A 375 -16.65 -10.37 27.53
CA GLU A 375 -17.17 -9.56 28.61
C GLU A 375 -16.35 -9.76 29.89
N ASP A 376 -16.37 -8.75 30.75
CA ASP A 376 -15.85 -8.87 32.09
C ASP A 376 -16.91 -9.49 32.98
N GLU A 377 -16.64 -10.63 33.62
CA GLU A 377 -17.58 -11.33 34.53
C GLU A 377 -18.01 -10.44 35.70
N VAL A 378 -17.12 -9.53 36.15
CA VAL A 378 -17.37 -8.70 37.35
C VAL A 378 -18.32 -7.55 37.03
N SER A 379 -18.11 -6.85 35.93
CA SER A 379 -18.91 -5.67 35.55
C SER A 379 -20.02 -5.97 34.53
N GLY A 380 -19.93 -7.06 33.79
CA GLY A 380 -20.80 -7.38 32.66
C GLY A 380 -20.51 -6.55 31.40
N MET A 381 -19.46 -5.74 31.40
CA MET A 381 -19.13 -4.81 30.30
C MET A 381 -18.26 -5.48 29.21
N TYR A 382 -18.37 -4.96 27.98
CA TYR A 382 -17.62 -5.46 26.82
C TYR A 382 -16.15 -5.12 26.90
N LEU A 383 -15.29 -6.13 26.82
CA LEU A 383 -13.83 -6.01 26.72
C LEU A 383 -13.35 -6.10 25.28
N GLY A 384 -14.07 -6.80 24.41
CA GLY A 384 -13.65 -6.99 23.03
C GLY A 384 -14.41 -8.05 22.26
N LEU A 385 -13.94 -8.32 21.05
CA LEU A 385 -14.51 -9.27 20.11
C LEU A 385 -13.47 -10.21 19.53
N ILE A 386 -13.85 -11.48 19.38
CA ILE A 386 -13.06 -12.49 18.67
C ILE A 386 -13.90 -13.12 17.56
N THR A 387 -13.30 -13.30 16.37
CA THR A 387 -13.83 -14.20 15.35
C THR A 387 -12.73 -15.18 14.93
N ILE A 388 -13.02 -16.46 15.08
CA ILE A 388 -12.18 -17.57 14.58
C ILE A 388 -12.87 -18.15 13.35
N ALA A 389 -12.18 -18.15 12.22
CA ALA A 389 -12.75 -18.57 10.94
C ALA A 389 -11.86 -19.59 10.22
N SER A 390 -12.37 -20.19 9.12
CA SER A 390 -11.55 -21.04 8.25
C SER A 390 -10.25 -20.35 7.88
N ASP A 391 -9.13 -21.05 8.00
CA ASP A 391 -7.81 -20.47 7.72
C ASP A 391 -7.64 -20.13 6.24
N VAL A 392 -6.77 -19.17 5.97
CA VAL A 392 -6.42 -18.78 4.60
C VAL A 392 -5.68 -19.93 3.92
N VAL A 393 -6.19 -20.29 2.77
CA VAL A 393 -5.72 -21.46 2.00
C VAL A 393 -4.21 -21.45 1.75
N SER A 394 -3.62 -20.28 1.47
CA SER A 394 -2.19 -20.15 1.23
C SER A 394 -1.65 -18.82 1.79
N ILE A 395 -0.70 -18.95 2.69
CA ILE A 395 0.14 -17.85 3.17
C ILE A 395 1.59 -18.37 3.13
N GLN A 396 2.33 -17.96 2.12
CA GLN A 396 3.66 -18.50 1.83
C GLN A 396 4.57 -18.55 3.04
N SER A 397 4.72 -17.44 3.78
CA SER A 397 5.62 -17.36 4.94
C SER A 397 5.22 -18.26 6.11
N ARG A 398 3.94 -18.55 6.27
CA ARG A 398 3.41 -19.52 7.24
C ARG A 398 3.67 -20.94 6.76
N ASP A 399 3.26 -21.23 5.54
CA ASP A 399 3.30 -22.58 4.96
C ASP A 399 4.77 -23.12 4.88
N GLU A 400 5.70 -22.26 4.48
CA GLU A 400 7.13 -22.59 4.46
C GLU A 400 7.68 -22.89 5.86
N LYS A 401 7.34 -22.10 6.89
CA LYS A 401 7.82 -22.32 8.26
C LYS A 401 7.22 -23.56 8.92
N ILE A 402 5.99 -23.89 8.61
CA ILE A 402 5.35 -25.14 9.07
C ILE A 402 5.94 -26.34 8.29
N GLY A 403 6.43 -26.13 7.07
CA GLY A 403 6.78 -27.18 6.13
C GLY A 403 5.54 -27.82 5.49
N TRP A 404 4.48 -27.03 5.28
CA TRP A 404 3.15 -27.49 4.92
C TRP A 404 3.00 -27.58 3.41
N ASN A 405 2.99 -28.79 2.86
CA ASN A 405 2.79 -29.03 1.45
C ASN A 405 1.29 -29.15 1.05
N SER A 406 1.03 -29.18 -0.25
CA SER A 406 -0.33 -29.24 -0.78
C SER A 406 -1.05 -30.55 -0.42
N ASP A 407 -0.33 -31.68 -0.38
CA ASP A 407 -0.91 -32.99 -0.11
C ASP A 407 -1.42 -33.11 1.32
N ASN A 408 -0.62 -32.70 2.31
CA ASN A 408 -1.03 -32.68 3.71
C ASN A 408 -2.20 -31.70 3.91
N LYS A 409 -2.08 -30.49 3.33
CA LYS A 409 -3.04 -29.43 3.49
C LYS A 409 -4.43 -29.79 2.92
N PHE A 410 -4.50 -30.33 1.72
CA PHE A 410 -5.77 -30.53 1.00
C PHE A 410 -6.21 -32.00 0.98
N LYS A 411 -5.36 -32.95 0.57
CA LYS A 411 -5.74 -34.36 0.50
C LYS A 411 -5.98 -34.96 1.88
N GLN A 412 -5.15 -34.64 2.85
CA GLN A 412 -5.32 -35.07 4.24
C GLN A 412 -6.19 -34.11 5.06
N LYS A 413 -6.75 -33.06 4.45
CA LYS A 413 -7.63 -32.08 5.05
C LYS A 413 -7.05 -31.35 6.29
N LYS A 414 -5.72 -31.34 6.47
CA LYS A 414 -5.06 -30.70 7.62
C LYS A 414 -5.32 -29.18 7.71
N ILE A 415 -5.76 -28.55 6.62
CA ILE A 415 -6.22 -27.14 6.66
C ILE A 415 -7.39 -26.92 7.60
N ASN A 416 -8.22 -27.92 7.85
CA ASN A 416 -9.36 -27.86 8.75
C ASN A 416 -8.95 -27.82 10.23
N ASN A 417 -7.73 -28.26 10.53
CA ASN A 417 -7.15 -28.24 11.87
C ASN A 417 -6.44 -26.91 12.21
N SER A 418 -6.44 -25.96 11.27
CA SER A 418 -5.95 -24.60 11.46
C SER A 418 -7.07 -23.58 11.21
N ALA A 419 -7.04 -22.49 11.94
CA ALA A 419 -8.01 -21.42 11.81
C ALA A 419 -7.33 -20.06 11.68
N ILE A 420 -8.07 -19.03 11.25
CA ILE A 420 -7.61 -17.65 11.33
C ILE A 420 -8.41 -16.86 12.35
N ALA A 421 -7.73 -16.18 13.26
CA ALA A 421 -8.34 -15.15 14.08
C ALA A 421 -8.49 -13.89 13.21
N SER A 422 -9.64 -13.78 12.57
CA SER A 422 -9.95 -12.72 11.60
C SER A 422 -10.44 -11.43 12.23
N THR A 423 -10.92 -11.50 13.47
CA THR A 423 -11.29 -10.35 14.31
C THR A 423 -10.63 -10.51 15.66
N ILE A 424 -9.80 -9.56 16.03
CA ILE A 424 -9.14 -9.42 17.34
C ILE A 424 -9.27 -7.95 17.70
N VAL A 425 -10.34 -7.58 18.38
CA VAL A 425 -10.71 -6.19 18.63
C VAL A 425 -10.95 -5.98 20.12
N PRO A 426 -10.08 -5.24 20.83
CA PRO A 426 -10.42 -4.75 22.15
C PRO A 426 -11.34 -3.54 22.04
N THR A 427 -12.17 -3.31 23.04
CA THR A 427 -12.89 -2.05 23.20
C THR A 427 -11.95 -0.94 23.71
N GLN A 428 -12.37 0.32 23.59
CA GLN A 428 -11.67 1.45 24.21
C GLN A 428 -12.41 1.86 25.50
N PRO A 429 -11.68 2.27 26.53
CA PRO A 429 -10.25 2.59 26.61
C PRO A 429 -9.30 1.42 26.89
N LEU A 430 -9.81 0.18 27.00
CA LEU A 430 -9.02 -1.03 27.29
C LEU A 430 -7.88 -1.24 26.28
N GLY A 431 -8.18 -1.02 25.00
CA GLY A 431 -7.26 -1.30 23.89
C GLY A 431 -5.97 -0.52 23.97
N TYR A 432 -6.07 0.79 24.06
CA TYR A 432 -4.91 1.69 24.06
C TYR A 432 -4.19 1.75 25.40
N ASN A 433 -4.95 2.03 26.48
CA ASN A 433 -4.32 2.29 27.78
C ASN A 433 -3.80 1.03 28.48
N PHE A 434 -4.47 -0.11 28.25
CA PHE A 434 -4.21 -1.32 29.01
C PHE A 434 -3.79 -2.52 28.14
N LEU A 435 -3.29 -2.27 26.92
CA LEU A 435 -2.87 -3.33 25.99
C LEU A 435 -3.98 -4.37 25.72
N GLY A 436 -5.23 -3.93 25.58
CA GLY A 436 -6.38 -4.84 25.36
C GLY A 436 -6.19 -5.73 24.15
N THR A 437 -5.57 -5.27 23.05
CA THR A 437 -5.25 -6.12 21.89
C THR A 437 -4.43 -7.34 22.28
N LYS A 438 -3.51 -7.22 23.25
CA LYS A 438 -2.69 -8.35 23.71
C LYS A 438 -3.52 -9.34 24.52
N LEU A 439 -4.47 -8.85 25.33
CA LEU A 439 -5.42 -9.70 26.06
C LEU A 439 -6.28 -10.48 25.05
N ILE A 440 -7.00 -9.77 24.19
CA ILE A 440 -7.95 -10.39 23.24
C ILE A 440 -7.22 -11.38 22.30
N ALA A 441 -6.02 -11.06 21.83
CA ALA A 441 -5.22 -11.96 21.04
C ALA A 441 -4.77 -13.21 21.80
N SER A 442 -4.45 -13.08 23.08
CA SER A 442 -4.07 -14.22 23.90
C SER A 442 -5.28 -15.14 24.16
N LEU A 443 -6.45 -14.55 24.41
CA LEU A 443 -7.70 -15.30 24.60
C LEU A 443 -8.11 -16.09 23.36
N CYS A 444 -7.69 -15.70 22.15
CA CYS A 444 -7.89 -16.53 20.94
C CYS A 444 -7.32 -17.94 21.06
N THR A 445 -6.35 -18.17 21.94
CA THR A 445 -5.70 -19.47 22.13
C THR A 445 -6.35 -20.32 23.22
N SER A 446 -7.44 -19.83 23.86
CA SER A 446 -8.09 -20.45 25.00
C SER A 446 -8.57 -21.89 24.73
N LYS A 447 -8.66 -22.68 25.80
CA LYS A 447 -9.18 -24.04 25.71
C LYS A 447 -10.62 -24.04 25.22
N GLN A 448 -11.47 -23.11 25.68
CA GLN A 448 -12.83 -22.98 25.22
C GLN A 448 -12.95 -22.88 23.70
N ILE A 449 -12.17 -22.03 23.04
CA ILE A 449 -12.22 -21.89 21.57
C ILE A 449 -11.83 -23.19 20.86
N ARG A 450 -10.88 -23.94 21.41
CA ARG A 450 -10.50 -25.26 20.86
C ARG A 450 -11.62 -26.27 20.99
N ASP A 451 -12.24 -26.33 22.16
CA ASP A 451 -13.33 -27.25 22.44
C ASP A 451 -14.57 -26.91 21.59
N ASP A 452 -14.96 -25.63 21.51
CA ASP A 452 -16.09 -25.16 20.69
C ASP A 452 -15.86 -25.42 19.19
N TRP A 453 -14.62 -25.32 18.72
CA TRP A 453 -14.27 -25.62 17.33
C TRP A 453 -14.39 -27.11 17.02
N GLU A 454 -13.89 -27.96 17.92
CA GLU A 454 -13.97 -29.42 17.79
C GLU A 454 -15.42 -29.89 17.87
N GLU A 455 -16.21 -29.37 18.85
CA GLU A 455 -17.63 -29.67 19.00
C GLU A 455 -18.45 -29.29 17.76
N MET A 456 -18.20 -28.08 17.20
CA MET A 456 -19.01 -27.59 16.08
C MET A 456 -18.60 -28.19 14.72
N TYR A 457 -17.35 -28.51 14.51
CA TYR A 457 -16.81 -28.87 13.18
C TYR A 457 -16.22 -30.28 13.10
N GLY A 458 -16.04 -30.96 14.22
CA GLY A 458 -15.51 -32.31 14.30
C GLY A 458 -14.00 -32.42 13.96
N ASP A 459 -13.31 -31.29 13.78
CA ASP A 459 -11.87 -31.26 13.50
C ASP A 459 -11.13 -30.60 14.69
N LYS A 460 -10.07 -31.20 15.17
CA LYS A 460 -9.25 -30.68 16.27
C LYS A 460 -8.51 -29.43 15.85
N LEU A 461 -8.67 -28.33 16.59
CA LEU A 461 -7.95 -27.08 16.32
C LEU A 461 -6.55 -27.16 16.92
N VAL A 462 -5.52 -27.19 16.07
CA VAL A 462 -4.11 -27.32 16.51
C VAL A 462 -3.31 -26.02 16.37
N GLY A 463 -3.82 -25.04 15.63
CA GLY A 463 -3.12 -23.78 15.47
C GLY A 463 -3.99 -22.67 14.92
N ILE A 464 -3.58 -21.44 15.22
CA ILE A 464 -4.33 -20.24 14.83
C ILE A 464 -3.41 -19.25 14.14
N THR A 465 -3.81 -18.83 12.94
CA THR A 465 -3.17 -17.76 12.16
C THR A 465 -3.78 -16.40 12.49
N THR A 466 -3.01 -15.31 12.44
CA THR A 466 -3.55 -13.96 12.27
C THR A 466 -2.61 -13.10 11.45
N THR A 467 -3.12 -12.02 10.91
CA THR A 467 -2.31 -11.06 10.15
C THR A 467 -2.44 -9.66 10.72
N SER A 468 -1.32 -8.96 10.86
CA SER A 468 -1.33 -7.56 11.25
C SER A 468 -1.37 -6.64 10.05
N LEU A 469 -2.02 -5.49 10.18
CA LEU A 469 -2.12 -4.49 9.12
C LEU A 469 -0.83 -3.72 8.88
N PHE A 470 0.05 -3.64 9.88
CA PHE A 470 1.19 -2.72 9.91
C PHE A 470 2.53 -3.45 9.77
N GLY A 471 2.60 -4.46 8.91
CA GLY A 471 3.85 -5.16 8.57
C GLY A 471 4.59 -5.68 9.80
N SER A 472 5.81 -5.18 10.02
CA SER A 472 6.67 -5.61 11.12
C SER A 472 6.33 -4.98 12.48
N LYS A 473 5.63 -3.82 12.49
CA LYS A 473 5.17 -3.15 13.71
C LYS A 473 3.75 -3.59 14.02
N SER A 474 3.58 -4.46 15.00
CA SER A 474 2.28 -5.06 15.32
C SER A 474 2.06 -5.14 16.81
N SER A 475 0.81 -4.96 17.24
CA SER A 475 0.38 -5.20 18.62
C SER A 475 0.58 -6.65 19.07
N TYR A 476 0.72 -7.59 18.12
CA TYR A 476 0.99 -9.01 18.41
C TYR A 476 2.45 -9.29 18.79
N ASN A 477 3.36 -8.36 18.51
CA ASN A 477 4.76 -8.51 18.90
C ASN A 477 4.90 -8.63 20.43
N GLY A 478 5.71 -9.59 20.87
CA GLY A 478 5.98 -9.81 22.28
C GLY A 478 4.86 -10.51 23.04
N ILE A 479 3.81 -11.03 22.36
CA ILE A 479 2.87 -11.98 22.97
C ILE A 479 3.55 -13.36 22.99
N LYS A 480 3.64 -13.97 24.19
CA LYS A 480 4.34 -15.22 24.46
C LYS A 480 3.89 -16.38 23.55
N TRP A 481 2.62 -16.42 23.21
CA TRP A 481 1.99 -17.54 22.50
C TRP A 481 1.92 -17.34 20.97
N TRP A 482 2.27 -16.16 20.46
CA TRP A 482 2.21 -15.86 19.03
C TRP A 482 3.62 -15.78 18.43
N LYS A 483 3.88 -16.61 17.43
CA LYS A 483 5.16 -16.62 16.69
C LYS A 483 5.03 -15.84 15.41
N LYS A 484 5.95 -14.91 15.15
CA LYS A 484 6.01 -14.20 13.87
C LYS A 484 6.52 -15.13 12.77
N MET A 485 5.68 -15.36 11.77
CA MET A 485 5.98 -16.26 10.63
C MET A 485 6.66 -15.53 9.47
N GLY A 486 6.53 -14.21 9.38
CA GLY A 486 7.07 -13.40 8.29
C GLY A 486 6.07 -12.32 7.89
N THR A 487 6.07 -12.00 6.62
CA THR A 487 5.12 -11.04 6.03
C THR A 487 4.42 -11.66 4.81
N THR A 488 3.23 -11.18 4.50
CA THR A 488 2.60 -11.51 3.22
C THR A 488 3.34 -10.77 2.10
N SER A 489 3.49 -11.41 0.95
CA SER A 489 4.02 -10.79 -0.28
C SER A 489 2.96 -9.98 -1.04
N GLY A 490 1.81 -9.71 -0.42
CA GLY A 490 0.58 -9.31 -1.07
C GLY A 490 0.61 -7.91 -1.67
N LYS A 491 0.57 -7.86 -2.99
CA LYS A 491 0.00 -6.71 -3.69
C LYS A 491 -1.52 -6.82 -3.60
N MET A 492 -2.14 -5.89 -2.90
CA MET A 492 -3.60 -5.81 -2.83
C MET A 492 -4.07 -4.84 -3.92
N LEU A 493 -4.98 -5.30 -4.79
CA LEU A 493 -5.67 -4.41 -5.71
C LEU A 493 -6.60 -3.52 -4.88
N LEU A 494 -6.49 -2.19 -5.04
CA LEU A 494 -7.38 -1.24 -4.39
C LEU A 494 -8.81 -1.49 -4.86
N PRO A 495 -9.75 -1.81 -3.96
CA PRO A 495 -11.15 -1.82 -4.33
C PRO A 495 -11.65 -0.38 -4.45
N PRO A 496 -12.48 -0.05 -5.45
CA PRO A 496 -13.23 1.19 -5.43
C PRO A 496 -14.21 1.19 -4.24
N ASN A 497 -14.79 2.33 -3.92
CA ASN A 497 -15.79 2.40 -2.86
C ASN A 497 -16.97 1.42 -3.14
N GLU A 498 -17.74 1.13 -2.09
CA GLU A 498 -18.76 0.07 -2.16
C GLU A 498 -19.85 0.37 -3.20
N ASN A 499 -20.22 1.63 -3.42
CA ASN A 499 -21.23 2.02 -4.40
C ASN A 499 -20.77 1.75 -5.84
N HIS A 500 -19.52 2.14 -6.17
CA HIS A 500 -18.95 1.82 -7.48
C HIS A 500 -18.77 0.30 -7.67
N TYR A 501 -18.31 -0.40 -6.63
CA TYR A 501 -18.17 -1.85 -6.67
C TYR A 501 -19.51 -2.54 -6.90
N LYS A 502 -20.56 -2.19 -6.15
CA LYS A 502 -21.91 -2.77 -6.28
C LYS A 502 -22.49 -2.52 -7.67
N PHE A 503 -22.37 -1.29 -8.17
CA PHE A 503 -22.85 -0.96 -9.52
C PHE A 503 -22.21 -1.86 -10.58
N TRP A 504 -20.88 -1.92 -10.61
CA TRP A 504 -20.17 -2.69 -11.63
C TRP A 504 -20.24 -4.20 -11.42
N HIS A 505 -20.38 -4.64 -10.19
CA HIS A 505 -20.61 -6.05 -9.87
C HIS A 505 -21.98 -6.52 -10.37
N ASN A 506 -23.05 -5.75 -10.12
CA ASN A 506 -24.38 -6.04 -10.63
C ASN A 506 -24.39 -6.03 -12.14
N TRP A 507 -23.80 -5.00 -12.75
CA TRP A 507 -23.64 -4.92 -14.19
C TRP A 507 -22.90 -6.15 -14.78
N LEU A 508 -21.81 -6.57 -14.14
CA LEU A 508 -21.06 -7.76 -14.57
C LEU A 508 -21.89 -9.03 -14.45
N LYS A 509 -22.65 -9.17 -13.38
CA LYS A 509 -23.54 -10.33 -13.15
C LYS A 509 -24.61 -10.45 -14.23
N GLU A 510 -25.15 -9.34 -14.68
CA GLU A 510 -26.21 -9.28 -15.69
C GLU A 510 -25.66 -9.42 -17.13
N ASN A 511 -24.47 -8.91 -17.41
CA ASN A 511 -23.96 -8.76 -18.78
C ASN A 511 -22.78 -9.67 -19.13
N TYR A 512 -22.23 -10.46 -18.17
CA TYR A 512 -21.10 -11.34 -18.42
C TYR A 512 -21.46 -12.81 -18.24
N SER A 513 -21.58 -13.55 -19.32
CA SER A 513 -21.98 -14.97 -19.30
C SER A 513 -21.03 -15.87 -18.50
N GLY A 514 -19.74 -15.51 -18.42
CA GLY A 514 -18.73 -16.22 -17.62
C GLY A 514 -18.72 -15.88 -16.12
N TYR A 515 -19.73 -15.15 -15.62
CA TYR A 515 -19.75 -14.70 -14.22
C TYR A 515 -19.61 -15.83 -13.20
N GLN A 516 -20.28 -16.96 -13.44
CA GLN A 516 -20.23 -18.12 -12.54
C GLN A 516 -18.81 -18.68 -12.36
N SER A 517 -17.99 -18.67 -13.42
CA SER A 517 -16.59 -19.13 -13.34
C SER A 517 -15.68 -18.24 -12.50
N LEU A 518 -16.11 -17.00 -12.19
CA LEU A 518 -15.39 -16.10 -11.27
C LEU A 518 -15.64 -16.47 -9.80
N ILE A 519 -16.74 -17.18 -9.52
CA ILE A 519 -17.18 -17.51 -8.17
C ILE A 519 -16.96 -18.99 -7.85
N ARG A 520 -17.23 -19.87 -8.83
CA ARG A 520 -17.18 -21.33 -8.66
C ARG A 520 -16.26 -21.98 -9.69
N THR A 521 -15.65 -23.09 -9.29
CA THR A 521 -14.91 -23.99 -10.18
C THR A 521 -15.87 -24.88 -10.95
N GLU A 522 -15.36 -25.63 -11.92
CA GLU A 522 -16.13 -26.64 -12.66
C GLU A 522 -16.75 -27.71 -11.75
N ASN A 523 -16.13 -27.97 -10.59
CA ASN A 523 -16.61 -28.90 -9.57
C ASN A 523 -17.54 -28.24 -8.53
N ASP A 524 -18.13 -27.10 -8.86
CA ASP A 524 -19.05 -26.31 -8.02
C ASP A 524 -18.47 -25.85 -6.66
N THR A 525 -17.16 -25.88 -6.49
CA THR A 525 -16.49 -25.35 -5.29
C THR A 525 -16.20 -23.85 -5.45
N ILE A 526 -16.27 -23.11 -4.34
CA ILE A 526 -15.98 -21.66 -4.34
C ILE A 526 -14.49 -21.45 -4.69
N VAL A 527 -14.22 -20.58 -5.66
CA VAL A 527 -12.84 -20.19 -6.01
C VAL A 527 -12.19 -19.39 -4.90
N SER A 528 -10.85 -19.46 -4.82
CA SER A 528 -10.10 -18.59 -3.90
C SER A 528 -10.19 -17.12 -4.35
N GLY A 529 -10.56 -16.23 -3.42
CA GLY A 529 -10.63 -14.78 -3.64
C GLY A 529 -11.63 -14.32 -4.71
N PRO A 530 -12.92 -14.71 -4.65
CA PRO A 530 -13.89 -14.39 -5.69
C PRO A 530 -14.06 -12.88 -5.90
N LYS A 531 -14.08 -12.07 -4.84
CA LYS A 531 -14.16 -10.59 -4.94
C LYS A 531 -13.01 -10.03 -5.78
N GLN A 532 -11.79 -10.55 -5.58
CA GLN A 532 -10.61 -10.12 -6.34
C GLN A 532 -10.70 -10.50 -7.83
N LYS A 533 -11.21 -11.70 -8.14
CA LYS A 533 -11.42 -12.15 -9.52
C LYS A 533 -12.50 -11.33 -10.23
N ILE A 534 -13.59 -11.03 -9.53
CA ILE A 534 -14.66 -10.14 -10.00
C ILE A 534 -14.09 -8.76 -10.31
N LEU A 535 -13.37 -8.16 -9.37
CA LEU A 535 -12.79 -6.83 -9.53
C LEU A 535 -11.77 -6.77 -10.69
N ASN A 536 -10.90 -7.77 -10.79
CA ASN A 536 -9.98 -7.89 -11.93
C ASN A 536 -10.73 -7.98 -13.26
N LYS A 537 -11.86 -8.71 -13.28
CA LYS A 537 -12.69 -8.81 -14.50
C LYS A 537 -13.37 -7.50 -14.84
N ILE A 538 -13.91 -6.79 -13.85
CA ILE A 538 -14.48 -5.45 -14.04
C ILE A 538 -13.40 -4.52 -14.61
N PHE A 539 -12.21 -4.45 -14.04
CA PHE A 539 -11.13 -3.61 -14.52
C PHE A 539 -10.73 -3.95 -15.96
N GLN A 540 -10.60 -5.25 -16.25
CA GLN A 540 -10.30 -5.74 -17.61
C GLN A 540 -11.34 -5.26 -18.62
N LEU A 541 -12.63 -5.39 -18.29
CA LEU A 541 -13.72 -5.01 -19.17
C LEU A 541 -13.81 -3.49 -19.38
N LEU A 542 -13.52 -2.71 -18.34
CA LEU A 542 -13.51 -1.24 -18.38
C LEU A 542 -12.21 -0.66 -18.97
N GLY A 543 -11.28 -1.47 -19.41
CA GLY A 543 -9.98 -1.00 -19.93
C GLY A 543 -9.09 -0.38 -18.88
N ILE A 544 -9.34 -0.66 -17.60
CA ILE A 544 -8.53 -0.19 -16.47
C ILE A 544 -7.38 -1.20 -16.27
N SER A 545 -6.15 -0.70 -16.18
CA SER A 545 -5.00 -1.57 -15.88
C SER A 545 -4.92 -1.86 -14.38
N PRO A 546 -5.12 -3.11 -13.92
CA PRO A 546 -5.02 -3.42 -12.50
C PRO A 546 -3.66 -3.08 -11.90
N SER A 547 -2.58 -3.12 -12.71
CA SER A 547 -1.22 -2.82 -12.26
C SER A 547 -1.05 -1.39 -11.73
N ASN A 548 -1.91 -0.46 -12.15
CA ASN A 548 -1.86 0.93 -11.69
C ASN A 548 -2.45 1.12 -10.29
N TYR A 549 -3.21 0.14 -9.81
CA TYR A 549 -3.96 0.21 -8.56
C TYR A 549 -3.58 -0.90 -7.57
N TYR A 550 -2.40 -1.50 -7.72
CA TYR A 550 -1.86 -2.35 -6.67
C TYR A 550 -1.23 -1.51 -5.57
N HIS A 551 -1.69 -1.72 -4.35
CA HIS A 551 -1.08 -1.18 -3.14
C HIS A 551 -0.18 -2.24 -2.50
N GLU A 552 1.05 -1.89 -2.19
CA GLU A 552 1.93 -2.75 -1.41
C GLU A 552 1.52 -2.67 0.06
N ASN A 553 0.80 -3.66 0.53
CA ASN A 553 0.45 -3.80 1.94
C ASN A 553 1.02 -5.12 2.48
N ASN A 554 2.26 -5.07 2.90
CA ASN A 554 2.93 -6.20 3.54
C ASN A 554 2.38 -6.39 4.95
N ARG A 555 1.48 -7.34 5.14
CA ARG A 555 0.94 -7.70 6.45
C ARG A 555 1.91 -8.61 7.20
N GLY A 556 2.13 -8.35 8.48
CA GLY A 556 2.82 -9.30 9.34
C GLY A 556 1.96 -10.55 9.54
N VAL A 557 2.57 -11.73 9.43
CA VAL A 557 1.91 -13.03 9.62
C VAL A 557 2.34 -13.59 10.97
N TYR A 558 1.37 -13.97 11.77
CA TYR A 558 1.57 -14.57 13.09
C TYR A 558 0.83 -15.90 13.16
N TYR A 559 1.41 -16.84 13.91
CA TYR A 559 0.85 -18.16 14.13
C TYR A 559 1.02 -18.55 15.58
N SER A 560 -0.04 -19.10 16.17
CA SER A 560 -0.01 -19.69 17.51
C SER A 560 -0.15 -21.21 17.40
N PRO A 561 0.91 -21.99 17.58
CA PRO A 561 0.78 -23.44 17.73
C PRO A 561 0.14 -23.73 19.09
N LEU A 562 -0.94 -24.52 19.12
CA LEU A 562 -1.70 -24.84 20.33
C LEU A 562 -1.17 -26.09 21.05
N TYR A 563 -0.31 -26.87 20.38
CA TYR A 563 0.36 -28.05 20.88
C TYR A 563 1.86 -27.94 20.61
N SER A 564 2.69 -28.68 21.37
CA SER A 564 4.14 -28.63 21.20
C SER A 564 4.59 -29.12 19.82
N ASN A 565 3.93 -30.15 19.31
CA ASN A 565 4.16 -30.83 18.05
C ASN A 565 3.09 -30.51 16.97
N THR A 566 2.51 -29.30 17.03
CA THR A 566 1.53 -28.81 16.03
C THR A 566 2.03 -28.95 14.59
N TYR A 567 3.32 -28.66 14.34
CA TYR A 567 3.85 -28.65 12.98
C TYR A 567 3.99 -30.06 12.41
N GLU A 568 4.40 -31.00 13.22
CA GLU A 568 4.49 -32.44 12.91
C GLU A 568 3.10 -32.98 12.53
N PHE A 569 2.09 -32.64 13.31
CA PHE A 569 0.70 -33.00 13.00
C PHE A 569 0.20 -32.40 11.68
N LEU A 570 0.49 -31.13 11.44
CA LEU A 570 0.07 -30.46 10.20
C LEU A 570 0.78 -31.00 8.97
N ARG A 571 2.02 -31.49 9.12
CA ARG A 571 2.75 -32.18 8.06
C ARG A 571 2.30 -33.64 7.88
N GLY A 572 1.41 -34.16 8.76
CA GLY A 572 0.90 -35.52 8.70
C GLY A 572 1.92 -36.57 9.17
N GLU A 573 2.88 -36.16 9.97
CA GLU A 573 3.95 -37.02 10.52
C GLU A 573 3.46 -37.78 11.77
N ILE A 574 2.45 -37.23 12.47
CA ILE A 574 1.83 -37.81 13.67
C ILE A 574 0.30 -37.75 13.60
N GLY A 575 -0.36 -38.59 14.39
CA GLY A 575 -1.81 -38.64 14.61
C GLY A 575 -2.32 -37.66 15.67
N GLU A 576 -3.64 -37.62 15.88
CA GLU A 576 -4.25 -36.76 16.90
C GLU A 576 -3.95 -37.22 18.32
N GLU A 577 -3.81 -38.53 18.52
CA GLU A 577 -3.48 -39.18 19.78
C GLU A 577 -2.07 -38.88 20.28
N GLU A 578 -1.19 -38.44 19.37
CA GLU A 578 0.20 -38.09 19.68
C GLU A 578 0.39 -36.58 19.95
N LEU A 579 -0.72 -35.80 19.93
CA LEU A 579 -0.64 -34.35 20.21
C LEU A 579 -0.30 -34.09 21.69
N GLU A 580 0.77 -33.36 21.92
CA GLU A 580 1.27 -33.04 23.25
C GLU A 580 0.90 -31.60 23.68
N PRO A 581 0.52 -31.38 24.95
CA PRO A 581 0.30 -30.03 25.48
C PRO A 581 1.50 -29.12 25.26
N HIS A 582 1.23 -27.86 24.93
CA HIS A 582 2.29 -26.88 24.73
C HIS A 582 2.94 -26.47 26.08
N PRO A 583 4.28 -26.60 26.26
CA PRO A 583 4.95 -26.40 27.55
C PRO A 583 4.85 -24.96 28.09
N ASN A 584 4.53 -24.00 27.22
CA ASN A 584 4.40 -22.59 27.60
C ASN A 584 2.98 -22.21 28.07
N GLY A 585 2.11 -23.16 28.41
CA GLY A 585 0.74 -22.90 28.86
C GLY A 585 -0.10 -22.14 27.84
N VAL A 586 -0.04 -22.52 26.55
CA VAL A 586 -0.85 -21.92 25.50
C VAL A 586 -2.31 -22.20 25.82
N GLY A 587 -3.12 -21.12 25.92
CA GLY A 587 -4.53 -21.20 26.25
C GLY A 587 -4.85 -21.40 27.75
N ASP A 588 -3.85 -21.38 28.61
CA ASP A 588 -4.02 -21.36 30.04
C ASP A 588 -4.49 -19.99 30.52
N TYR A 589 -5.68 -19.95 31.08
CA TYR A 589 -6.36 -18.71 31.46
C TYR A 589 -5.55 -17.91 32.52
N GLU A 590 -5.11 -18.59 33.60
CA GLU A 590 -4.39 -17.93 34.68
C GLU A 590 -3.06 -17.31 34.19
N GLN A 591 -2.34 -18.08 33.39
CA GLN A 591 -1.09 -17.57 32.80
C GLN A 591 -1.30 -16.38 31.84
N ILE A 592 -2.42 -16.37 31.09
CA ILE A 592 -2.78 -15.26 30.21
C ILE A 592 -3.08 -14.02 31.06
N MET A 593 -3.86 -14.17 32.11
CA MET A 593 -4.25 -13.06 32.98
C MET A 593 -3.06 -12.47 33.73
N ASP A 594 -2.25 -13.29 34.38
CA ASP A 594 -1.06 -12.83 35.11
C ASP A 594 -0.09 -12.08 34.18
N TRP A 595 0.14 -12.66 33.00
CA TRP A 595 1.02 -12.07 32.02
C TRP A 595 0.49 -10.73 31.49
N TRP A 596 -0.82 -10.63 31.23
CA TRP A 596 -1.44 -9.42 30.71
C TRP A 596 -1.56 -8.34 31.78
N ILE A 597 -2.10 -8.64 32.96
CA ILE A 597 -2.30 -7.70 34.07
C ILE A 597 -1.00 -6.94 34.38
N THR A 598 0.11 -7.69 34.54
CA THR A 598 1.41 -7.08 34.80
C THR A 598 1.77 -6.04 33.73
N ARG A 599 1.55 -6.36 32.47
CA ARG A 599 1.88 -5.47 31.35
C ARG A 599 0.91 -4.32 31.19
N ALA A 600 -0.37 -4.56 31.43
CA ALA A 600 -1.41 -3.54 31.40
C ALA A 600 -1.15 -2.46 32.45
N ILE A 601 -0.85 -2.85 33.67
CA ILE A 601 -0.48 -1.93 34.76
C ILE A 601 0.76 -1.11 34.41
N ASN A 602 1.83 -1.76 33.92
CA ASN A 602 3.05 -1.07 33.52
C ASN A 602 2.81 -0.09 32.37
N ARG A 603 1.99 -0.46 31.40
CA ARG A 603 1.60 0.43 30.30
C ARG A 603 0.81 1.62 30.81
N TYR A 604 -0.19 1.38 31.65
CA TYR A 604 -1.03 2.42 32.21
C TYR A 604 -0.20 3.43 33.03
N LYS A 605 0.65 2.95 33.96
CA LYS A 605 1.54 3.81 34.74
C LYS A 605 2.40 4.71 33.85
N LYS A 606 2.99 4.12 32.81
CA LYS A 606 3.80 4.88 31.86
C LYS A 606 2.99 5.96 31.13
N LEU A 607 1.79 5.63 30.67
CA LEU A 607 0.93 6.60 29.98
C LEU A 607 0.46 7.71 30.94
N PHE A 608 0.18 7.35 32.19
CA PHE A 608 -0.20 8.28 33.23
C PHE A 608 0.94 9.28 33.51
N GLU A 609 2.16 8.80 33.66
CA GLU A 609 3.37 9.64 33.89
C GLU A 609 3.68 10.54 32.68
N GLU A 610 3.37 10.10 31.46
CA GLU A 610 3.61 10.83 30.21
C GLU A 610 2.43 11.74 29.82
N ASP A 611 1.36 11.84 30.62
CA ASP A 611 0.10 12.54 30.32
C ASP A 611 -0.50 12.13 28.94
N ARG A 612 -0.55 10.83 28.71
CA ARG A 612 -0.98 10.22 27.44
C ARG A 612 -2.13 9.24 27.60
N ILE A 613 -2.89 9.37 28.67
CA ILE A 613 -4.13 8.61 28.84
C ILE A 613 -5.13 9.06 27.79
N ASP A 614 -5.73 8.11 27.09
CA ASP A 614 -6.71 8.35 26.06
C ASP A 614 -8.03 7.69 26.46
N VAL A 615 -9.04 8.50 26.72
CA VAL A 615 -10.38 8.05 27.16
C VAL A 615 -11.39 8.04 26.00
N GLU A 616 -11.00 8.58 24.86
CA GLU A 616 -11.89 8.70 23.72
C GLU A 616 -12.13 7.35 23.08
N PRO A 617 -13.38 6.90 22.94
CA PRO A 617 -13.69 5.77 22.09
C PRO A 617 -13.40 6.15 20.64
N ILE A 618 -12.96 5.19 19.84
CA ILE A 618 -12.78 5.44 18.39
C ILE A 618 -14.18 5.51 17.75
N TRP A 619 -14.66 6.73 17.57
CA TRP A 619 -15.94 7.00 16.94
C TRP A 619 -15.79 7.30 15.46
N TYR A 620 -16.31 6.45 14.60
CA TYR A 620 -16.30 6.70 13.16
C TYR A 620 -17.49 7.54 12.68
N ASP A 621 -18.52 7.75 13.53
CA ASP A 621 -19.64 8.62 13.21
C ASP A 621 -19.52 10.04 13.77
N GLU A 622 -18.57 10.26 14.71
CA GLU A 622 -18.15 11.59 15.16
C GLU A 622 -16.89 12.11 14.45
N ILE A 623 -16.12 11.26 13.76
CA ILE A 623 -15.30 11.75 12.65
C ILE A 623 -16.30 12.28 11.64
N ASN A 624 -16.70 13.49 11.90
CA ASN A 624 -17.69 14.23 11.14
C ASN A 624 -17.29 14.08 9.67
N ILE A 625 -18.27 13.81 8.80
CA ILE A 625 -18.09 13.90 7.35
C ILE A 625 -17.35 15.20 7.00
N ASP A 626 -17.61 16.28 7.75
CA ASP A 626 -16.99 17.58 7.56
C ASP A 626 -15.48 17.53 7.88
N ASP A 627 -15.04 16.79 8.89
CA ASP A 627 -13.60 16.61 9.19
C ASP A 627 -12.89 15.79 8.11
N VAL A 628 -13.56 14.76 7.56
CA VAL A 628 -13.05 14.01 6.42
C VAL A 628 -13.07 14.87 5.16
N ARG A 629 -14.08 15.71 4.94
CA ARG A 629 -14.15 16.67 3.84
C ARG A 629 -13.06 17.73 3.96
N GLU A 630 -12.89 18.34 5.12
CA GLU A 630 -11.83 19.31 5.40
C GLU A 630 -10.45 18.69 5.16
N TRP A 631 -10.24 17.46 5.61
CA TRP A 631 -9.01 16.72 5.37
C TRP A 631 -8.79 16.41 3.88
N LEU A 632 -9.85 16.08 3.12
CA LEU A 632 -9.82 15.89 1.66
C LEU A 632 -9.54 17.20 0.92
N GLU A 633 -10.18 18.30 1.35
CA GLU A 633 -9.98 19.64 0.79
C GLU A 633 -8.55 20.16 1.05
N LEU A 634 -8.01 19.94 2.23
CA LEU A 634 -6.61 20.26 2.56
C LEU A 634 -5.61 19.52 1.64
N ARG A 635 -6.01 18.37 1.08
CA ARG A 635 -5.24 17.63 0.07
C ARG A 635 -5.56 18.03 -1.38
N GLY A 636 -6.45 18.98 -1.60
CA GLY A 636 -6.87 19.45 -2.92
C GLY A 636 -7.75 18.44 -3.66
N ILE A 637 -8.47 17.61 -2.92
CA ILE A 637 -9.39 16.61 -3.44
C ILE A 637 -10.80 17.13 -3.19
N ASN A 638 -11.55 17.44 -4.26
CA ASN A 638 -12.96 17.77 -4.11
C ASN A 638 -13.71 16.52 -3.64
N PRO A 639 -14.38 16.56 -2.48
CA PRO A 639 -15.30 15.49 -2.12
C PRO A 639 -16.36 15.42 -3.21
N LEU A 640 -16.65 14.20 -3.67
CA LEU A 640 -17.70 13.96 -4.65
C LEU A 640 -18.97 14.62 -4.14
N ILE A 641 -19.41 15.68 -4.81
CA ILE A 641 -20.72 16.27 -4.59
C ILE A 641 -21.70 15.19 -5.05
N GLU A 642 -22.45 14.61 -4.13
CA GLU A 642 -23.64 13.86 -4.48
C GLU A 642 -24.61 14.88 -5.09
N GLU A 643 -24.64 14.94 -6.42
CA GLU A 643 -25.78 15.55 -7.11
C GLU A 643 -26.99 14.66 -6.84
N GLU A 644 -28.03 15.27 -6.23
CA GLU A 644 -29.36 14.73 -5.98
C GLU A 644 -30.01 14.07 -7.21
#